data_5997afb8617c5d7b7c7c19bdc352719d
#
_entry.id   5997afb8617c5d7b7c7c19bdc352719d
#
_cell.length_a   1.000
_cell.length_b   1.000
_cell.length_c   1.000
_cell.angle_alpha   90.00
_cell.angle_beta   90.00
_cell.angle_gamma   90.00
#
_symmetry.space_group_name_H-M   'P 1'
#
loop_
_entity.id
_entity.type
_entity.pdbx_description
1 polymer ?
#
loop_
_entity_poly.entity_id
_entity_poly.type
_entity_poly.pdbx_seq_one_letter_code
_entity_poly.pdbx_strand_id
1 'polypeptide(L)'
;MTGEAAERLAVASLRLLAATFAAVGIVFIALPDSLLEWLTDFGDSIGSFTAAPPSDERLWLALGFAYMVVIAGICLVVSLDVARYRPFLLVLAAGKAASSLASLGFYAFSSDVFAYLLNFIVDGLLVGVALWLWTLAGRAGEPAAPSSRRAPGLRAAELRTLRAFAEAMAPGVGALPAALGNAGEIDGRVDVAATIQRFLTTAPARSVRRIGLALRGVEWLSFPRRFSRADVETRQELLARLESSRFQLVHDVVLYMKVLAGLGYANDARVRAAVGSEARCAVAGGEPRSAPEREPQPLGELTPPPDGEECDVAVVGSGAGGAVAAAVLAEAGLDVVVLEAGRYLDRDNYPEEPVAALRALYRDGGLTVCEGRPAIPTPVGRAVGGTTVINSGTCLRAPGDVLASWVAEHGVEWASDLDEEYEAAERVLAVAPVDPDRMGRNGQLLRGGAEALGARHEPLRRNAGRCVQCSSCPQGCRLDAKRAMHVSYLPRAVAGGARVRAGVEVRRIELRGGRAHALECLASDADPEANGRPPRRLTVRPRHGIVLAGGAFGTPELLLRSGFRSPGGQVGRNLRIHPACWVGARFDEEVRGWDGVMQSYAVTEWEPQGLLLEATFTPLAFGAQWLPGTGLEHARRVLAYDHVASTGVHLSDRSSGRVRLTGDGSLRLTYKLLRDDARRLAFGIARAAELFYAAGAVEVYPQISSVPTLGRADIHRLESSPPPTPALRLEAFHPMGTARIDADPRRGAVAPDGSLHGADGVWVADGSLLPSSIGVNPMMTIIAMASKVAKGIAERLS
;
A
#
# COMPACT_ATOMS: atom_id res chain seq x y z
N MET A 1 13.04 24.66 16.27
CA MET A 1 12.29 24.04 15.17
C MET A 1 13.25 23.14 14.41
N THR A 2 12.94 21.87 14.21
CA THR A 2 13.81 20.93 13.49
C THR A 2 13.86 21.28 12.00
N GLY A 3 14.94 20.91 11.27
CA GLY A 3 15.11 21.19 9.84
C GLY A 3 13.91 20.74 9.01
N GLU A 4 13.35 19.56 9.29
CA GLU A 4 12.14 19.03 8.62
C GLU A 4 10.86 19.84 8.91
N ALA A 5 10.73 20.39 10.13
CA ALA A 5 9.61 21.27 10.47
C ALA A 5 9.75 22.63 9.80
N ALA A 6 10.98 23.12 9.66
CA ALA A 6 11.30 24.35 8.93
C ALA A 6 10.99 24.19 7.44
N GLU A 7 11.37 23.08 6.83
CA GLU A 7 11.07 22.78 5.43
C GLU A 7 9.57 22.70 5.17
N ARG A 8 8.83 21.95 5.98
CA ARG A 8 7.36 21.86 5.83
C ARG A 8 6.66 23.19 5.94
N LEU A 9 7.06 24.00 6.90
CA LEU A 9 6.48 25.34 7.09
C LEU A 9 6.83 26.24 5.90
N ALA A 10 8.07 26.21 5.41
CA ALA A 10 8.49 26.95 4.24
C ALA A 10 7.73 26.54 2.98
N VAL A 11 7.59 25.22 2.71
CA VAL A 11 6.83 24.70 1.57
C VAL A 11 5.36 25.08 1.64
N ALA A 12 4.72 24.97 2.81
CA ALA A 12 3.32 25.34 2.98
C ALA A 12 3.11 26.86 2.75
N SER A 13 3.97 27.70 3.32
CA SER A 13 3.91 29.15 3.16
C SER A 13 4.15 29.59 1.72
N LEU A 14 5.12 28.98 1.03
CA LEU A 14 5.42 29.27 -0.37
C LEU A 14 4.26 28.89 -1.30
N ARG A 15 3.62 27.76 -1.07
CA ARG A 15 2.45 27.33 -1.86
C ARG A 15 1.24 28.22 -1.61
N LEU A 16 1.04 28.67 -0.37
CA LEU A 16 -0.01 29.62 -0.05
C LEU A 16 0.24 30.97 -0.74
N LEU A 17 1.48 31.48 -0.67
CA LEU A 17 1.86 32.71 -1.38
C LEU A 17 1.66 32.56 -2.89
N ALA A 18 2.08 31.45 -3.50
CA ALA A 18 1.87 31.20 -4.92
C ALA A 18 0.39 31.25 -5.30
N ALA A 19 -0.47 30.60 -4.52
CA ALA A 19 -1.92 30.61 -4.75
C ALA A 19 -2.52 32.00 -4.57
N THR A 20 -2.07 32.77 -3.56
CA THR A 20 -2.52 34.13 -3.32
C THR A 20 -2.13 35.04 -4.47
N PHE A 21 -0.87 35.02 -4.92
CA PHE A 21 -0.42 35.85 -6.05
C PHE A 21 -1.11 35.46 -7.36
N ALA A 22 -1.39 34.20 -7.60
CA ALA A 22 -2.16 33.75 -8.76
C ALA A 22 -3.60 34.27 -8.71
N ALA A 23 -4.26 34.21 -7.55
CA ALA A 23 -5.63 34.70 -7.37
C ALA A 23 -5.70 36.24 -7.51
N VAL A 24 -4.79 36.98 -6.85
CA VAL A 24 -4.72 38.43 -6.95
C VAL A 24 -4.40 38.86 -8.38
N GLY A 25 -3.49 38.15 -9.08
CA GLY A 25 -3.20 38.45 -10.47
C GLY A 25 -4.41 38.27 -11.39
N ILE A 26 -5.23 37.22 -11.18
CA ILE A 26 -6.47 37.01 -11.95
C ILE A 26 -7.47 38.17 -11.68
N VAL A 27 -7.67 38.54 -10.41
CA VAL A 27 -8.56 39.65 -10.05
C VAL A 27 -8.08 40.95 -10.66
N PHE A 28 -6.76 41.22 -10.61
CA PHE A 28 -6.15 42.40 -11.15
C PHE A 28 -6.34 42.59 -12.66
N ILE A 29 -6.28 41.50 -13.44
CA ILE A 29 -6.47 41.56 -14.88
C ILE A 29 -7.95 41.44 -15.31
N ALA A 30 -8.78 40.75 -14.51
CA ALA A 30 -10.19 40.55 -14.84
C ALA A 30 -11.11 41.70 -14.43
N LEU A 31 -10.79 42.40 -13.30
CA LEU A 31 -11.63 43.41 -12.67
C LEU A 31 -10.78 44.57 -12.17
N PRO A 32 -9.96 45.19 -13.04
CA PRO A 32 -9.00 46.23 -12.61
C PRO A 32 -9.66 47.46 -12.00
N ASP A 33 -10.69 48.00 -12.65
CA ASP A 33 -11.36 49.23 -12.21
C ASP A 33 -12.16 49.00 -10.93
N SER A 34 -12.89 47.89 -10.84
CA SER A 34 -13.63 47.52 -9.61
C SER A 34 -12.69 47.29 -8.40
N LEU A 35 -11.48 46.82 -8.65
CA LEU A 35 -10.48 46.67 -7.59
C LEU A 35 -9.96 48.02 -7.14
N LEU A 36 -9.69 48.95 -8.07
CA LEU A 36 -9.23 50.29 -7.78
C LEU A 36 -10.32 51.16 -7.10
N GLU A 37 -11.57 51.06 -7.52
CA GLU A 37 -12.70 51.68 -6.85
C GLU A 37 -12.83 51.17 -5.40
N TRP A 38 -12.80 49.82 -5.20
CA TRP A 38 -12.87 49.24 -3.85
C TRP A 38 -11.71 49.68 -2.95
N LEU A 39 -10.49 49.81 -3.50
CA LEU A 39 -9.34 50.34 -2.77
C LEU A 39 -9.49 51.80 -2.42
N THR A 40 -10.07 52.61 -3.30
CA THR A 40 -10.37 54.05 -3.07
C THR A 40 -11.43 54.17 -1.96
N ASP A 41 -12.55 53.48 -2.05
CA ASP A 41 -13.61 53.51 -1.05
C ASP A 41 -13.11 53.04 0.33
N PHE A 42 -12.25 51.99 0.35
CA PHE A 42 -11.64 51.54 1.58
C PHE A 42 -10.67 52.62 2.16
N GLY A 43 -9.87 53.25 1.31
CA GLY A 43 -9.00 54.37 1.72
C GLY A 43 -9.80 55.53 2.33
N ASP A 44 -10.88 55.94 1.70
CA ASP A 44 -11.76 57.00 2.15
C ASP A 44 -12.44 56.69 3.50
N SER A 45 -12.63 55.43 3.82
CA SER A 45 -13.13 54.98 5.13
C SER A 45 -12.13 55.18 6.27
N ILE A 46 -10.82 55.32 5.94
CA ILE A 46 -9.72 55.42 6.90
C ILE A 46 -9.17 56.88 6.98
N GLY A 47 -9.21 57.60 5.86
CA GLY A 47 -8.66 58.96 5.77
C GLY A 47 -9.03 59.64 4.45
N SER A 48 -8.55 60.85 4.21
CA SER A 48 -8.79 61.58 2.96
C SER A 48 -7.64 61.29 1.99
N PHE A 49 -7.90 60.53 0.94
CA PHE A 49 -6.92 60.17 -0.08
C PHE A 49 -7.39 60.63 -1.47
N THR A 50 -6.46 60.81 -2.39
CA THR A 50 -6.76 61.07 -3.79
C THR A 50 -7.27 59.77 -4.46
N ALA A 51 -8.33 59.91 -5.27
CA ALA A 51 -8.86 58.76 -6.00
C ALA A 51 -7.80 58.17 -6.96
N ALA A 52 -7.73 56.85 -7.03
CA ALA A 52 -6.83 56.14 -7.95
C ALA A 52 -7.22 56.48 -9.40
N PRO A 53 -6.27 56.77 -10.31
CA PRO A 53 -6.57 57.01 -11.71
C PRO A 53 -7.11 55.71 -12.35
N PRO A 54 -8.05 55.82 -13.31
CA PRO A 54 -8.58 54.66 -14.02
C PRO A 54 -7.47 53.91 -14.77
N SER A 55 -7.63 52.57 -14.91
CA SER A 55 -6.63 51.72 -15.51
C SER A 55 -6.77 51.58 -17.02
N ASP A 56 -6.70 52.72 -17.74
CA ASP A 56 -6.92 52.75 -19.18
C ASP A 56 -5.81 52.10 -20.02
N GLU A 57 -4.62 51.90 -19.46
CA GLU A 57 -3.47 51.34 -20.18
C GLU A 57 -3.31 49.83 -19.99
N ARG A 58 -3.85 49.06 -20.89
CA ARG A 58 -3.79 47.58 -20.90
C ARG A 58 -2.37 47.02 -20.83
N LEU A 59 -1.37 47.74 -21.30
CA LEU A 59 0.05 47.34 -21.23
C LEU A 59 0.50 47.17 -19.77
N TRP A 60 0.18 48.10 -18.90
CA TRP A 60 0.57 48.08 -17.48
C TRP A 60 -0.18 47.01 -16.72
N LEU A 61 -1.43 46.76 -17.08
CA LEU A 61 -2.19 45.61 -16.53
C LEU A 61 -1.55 44.26 -16.91
N ALA A 62 -1.15 44.13 -18.18
CA ALA A 62 -0.46 42.89 -18.63
C ALA A 62 0.90 42.71 -17.93
N LEU A 63 1.68 43.78 -17.74
CA LEU A 63 2.95 43.73 -17.01
C LEU A 63 2.76 43.42 -15.52
N GLY A 64 1.75 44.02 -14.89
CA GLY A 64 1.39 43.72 -13.50
C GLY A 64 0.98 42.25 -13.32
N PHE A 65 0.16 41.73 -14.21
CA PHE A 65 -0.21 40.31 -14.21
C PHE A 65 1.01 39.39 -14.42
N ALA A 66 1.86 39.70 -15.40
CA ALA A 66 3.08 38.93 -15.66
C ALA A 66 4.00 38.96 -14.43
N TYR A 67 4.11 40.07 -13.73
CA TYR A 67 4.87 40.14 -12.48
C TYR A 67 4.30 39.25 -11.39
N MET A 68 2.97 39.21 -11.22
CA MET A 68 2.31 38.25 -10.28
C MET A 68 2.55 36.82 -10.63
N VAL A 69 2.52 36.46 -11.93
CA VAL A 69 2.83 35.10 -12.41
C VAL A 69 4.28 34.71 -12.12
N VAL A 70 5.23 35.63 -12.30
CA VAL A 70 6.66 35.40 -11.98
C VAL A 70 6.83 35.15 -10.48
N ILE A 71 6.19 35.92 -9.62
CA ILE A 71 6.25 35.74 -8.16
C ILE A 71 5.66 34.39 -7.76
N ALA A 72 4.48 34.06 -8.28
CA ALA A 72 3.86 32.75 -8.05
C ALA A 72 4.76 31.58 -8.52
N GLY A 73 5.38 31.75 -9.69
CA GLY A 73 6.35 30.79 -10.24
C GLY A 73 7.58 30.60 -9.37
N ILE A 74 8.19 31.70 -8.90
CA ILE A 74 9.32 31.64 -7.94
C ILE A 74 8.91 30.87 -6.68
N CYS A 75 7.78 31.19 -6.08
CA CYS A 75 7.29 30.51 -4.88
C CYS A 75 7.07 29.01 -5.11
N LEU A 76 6.50 28.63 -6.26
CA LEU A 76 6.31 27.24 -6.63
C LEU A 76 7.65 26.51 -6.84
N VAL A 77 8.58 27.08 -7.58
CA VAL A 77 9.90 26.50 -7.84
C VAL A 77 10.67 26.28 -6.54
N VAL A 78 10.71 27.28 -5.66
CA VAL A 78 11.38 27.16 -4.36
C VAL A 78 10.70 26.10 -3.49
N SER A 79 9.36 25.94 -3.60
CA SER A 79 8.63 24.91 -2.85
C SER A 79 8.95 23.46 -3.26
N LEU A 80 9.61 23.25 -4.40
CA LEU A 80 10.00 21.91 -4.87
C LEU A 80 11.24 21.36 -4.14
N ASP A 81 12.19 22.27 -3.82
CA ASP A 81 13.39 21.95 -3.05
C ASP A 81 13.86 23.25 -2.38
N VAL A 82 13.42 23.47 -1.14
CA VAL A 82 13.58 24.73 -0.42
C VAL A 82 15.06 25.05 -0.14
N ALA A 83 15.85 24.03 0.16
CA ALA A 83 17.28 24.21 0.44
C ALA A 83 18.06 24.59 -0.82
N ARG A 84 17.80 23.91 -1.92
CA ARG A 84 18.49 24.12 -3.21
C ARG A 84 18.15 25.46 -3.84
N TYR A 85 16.87 25.85 -3.81
CA TYR A 85 16.37 27.07 -4.47
C TYR A 85 16.27 28.28 -3.54
N ARG A 86 16.80 28.17 -2.32
CA ARG A 86 16.86 29.25 -1.33
C ARG A 86 17.28 30.62 -1.89
N PRO A 87 18.28 30.76 -2.79
CA PRO A 87 18.70 32.05 -3.31
C PRO A 87 17.59 32.84 -4.03
N PHE A 88 16.61 32.18 -4.63
CA PHE A 88 15.49 32.85 -5.29
C PHE A 88 14.60 33.64 -4.32
N LEU A 89 14.60 33.34 -3.03
CA LEU A 89 13.90 34.12 -2.00
C LEU A 89 14.52 35.48 -1.79
N LEU A 90 15.81 35.62 -2.01
CA LEU A 90 16.48 36.95 -2.00
C LEU A 90 16.09 37.79 -3.21
N VAL A 91 15.93 37.14 -4.38
CA VAL A 91 15.44 37.83 -5.61
C VAL A 91 14.00 38.30 -5.38
N LEU A 92 13.16 37.48 -4.77
CA LEU A 92 11.80 37.85 -4.39
C LEU A 92 11.79 39.02 -3.41
N ALA A 93 12.63 38.98 -2.37
CA ALA A 93 12.75 40.07 -1.40
C ALA A 93 13.20 41.36 -2.05
N ALA A 94 14.20 41.31 -2.94
CA ALA A 94 14.70 42.51 -3.67
C ALA A 94 13.62 43.10 -4.60
N GLY A 95 12.88 42.25 -5.33
CA GLY A 95 11.78 42.70 -6.19
C GLY A 95 10.65 43.38 -5.40
N LYS A 96 10.29 42.81 -4.25
CA LYS A 96 9.28 43.36 -3.36
C LYS A 96 9.76 44.66 -2.68
N ALA A 97 11.03 44.73 -2.32
CA ALA A 97 11.62 45.98 -1.78
C ALA A 97 11.60 47.12 -2.80
N ALA A 98 11.97 46.82 -4.05
CA ALA A 98 11.92 47.80 -5.14
C ALA A 98 10.49 48.32 -5.38
N SER A 99 9.49 47.43 -5.45
CA SER A 99 8.08 47.79 -5.60
C SER A 99 7.56 48.62 -4.42
N SER A 100 7.89 48.19 -3.19
CA SER A 100 7.52 48.95 -1.97
C SER A 100 8.10 50.37 -1.97
N LEU A 101 9.39 50.52 -2.24
CA LEU A 101 10.07 51.84 -2.26
C LEU A 101 9.55 52.72 -3.39
N ALA A 102 9.29 52.17 -4.57
CA ALA A 102 8.69 52.90 -5.68
C ALA A 102 7.30 53.44 -5.31
N SER A 103 6.48 52.59 -4.67
CA SER A 103 5.13 52.99 -4.23
C SER A 103 5.17 54.06 -3.15
N LEU A 104 6.14 54.01 -2.23
CA LEU A 104 6.37 55.05 -1.26
C LEU A 104 6.78 56.38 -1.96
N GLY A 105 7.65 56.28 -2.98
CA GLY A 105 8.05 57.44 -3.79
C GLY A 105 6.86 58.08 -4.52
N PHE A 106 6.02 57.29 -5.16
CA PHE A 106 4.81 57.81 -5.81
C PHE A 106 3.85 58.45 -4.80
N TYR A 107 3.62 57.81 -3.66
CA TYR A 107 2.80 58.38 -2.60
C TYR A 107 3.34 59.70 -2.07
N ALA A 108 4.65 59.82 -1.82
CA ALA A 108 5.26 60.99 -1.19
C ALA A 108 5.51 62.16 -2.14
N PHE A 109 5.77 61.85 -3.44
CA PHE A 109 6.24 62.88 -4.37
C PHE A 109 5.32 63.10 -5.60
N SER A 110 4.29 62.24 -5.80
CA SER A 110 3.40 62.36 -6.96
C SER A 110 1.95 62.62 -6.55
N SER A 111 1.34 61.72 -5.82
CA SER A 111 -0.04 61.85 -5.35
C SER A 111 -0.29 60.94 -4.14
N ASP A 112 -1.11 61.39 -3.21
CA ASP A 112 -1.48 60.73 -1.97
C ASP A 112 -2.59 59.65 -2.18
N VAL A 113 -2.45 58.83 -3.22
CA VAL A 113 -3.37 57.73 -3.54
C VAL A 113 -3.19 56.62 -2.56
N PHE A 114 -4.27 56.17 -1.90
CA PHE A 114 -4.26 55.09 -0.91
C PHE A 114 -3.65 53.77 -1.42
N ALA A 115 -3.89 53.44 -2.69
CA ALA A 115 -3.33 52.24 -3.31
C ALA A 115 -1.79 52.18 -3.27
N TYR A 116 -1.11 53.35 -3.40
CA TYR A 116 0.36 53.41 -3.30
C TYR A 116 0.84 53.17 -1.86
N LEU A 117 0.16 53.76 -0.88
CA LEU A 117 0.48 53.56 0.53
C LEU A 117 0.25 52.11 0.94
N LEU A 118 -0.86 51.51 0.51
CA LEU A 118 -1.18 50.13 0.78
C LEU A 118 -0.15 49.18 0.15
N ASN A 119 0.24 49.42 -1.13
CA ASN A 119 1.24 48.59 -1.79
C ASN A 119 2.62 48.72 -1.12
N PHE A 120 3.00 49.93 -0.66
CA PHE A 120 4.21 50.11 0.15
C PHE A 120 4.21 49.20 1.40
N ILE A 121 3.11 49.20 2.15
CA ILE A 121 2.96 48.42 3.38
C ILE A 121 2.96 46.91 3.06
N VAL A 122 2.14 46.47 2.13
CA VAL A 122 1.98 45.04 1.77
C VAL A 122 3.28 44.47 1.21
N ASP A 123 3.89 45.14 0.24
CA ASP A 123 5.16 44.68 -0.34
C ASP A 123 6.31 44.74 0.66
N GLY A 124 6.32 45.74 1.55
CA GLY A 124 7.28 45.83 2.65
C GLY A 124 7.15 44.65 3.63
N LEU A 125 5.94 44.28 3.99
CA LEU A 125 5.69 43.08 4.80
C LEU A 125 6.13 41.79 4.07
N LEU A 126 5.91 41.71 2.76
CA LEU A 126 6.33 40.57 1.94
C LEU A 126 7.86 40.44 1.83
N VAL A 127 8.62 41.55 1.91
CA VAL A 127 10.08 41.49 2.09
C VAL A 127 10.43 40.75 3.37
N GLY A 128 9.79 41.12 4.48
CA GLY A 128 9.98 40.43 5.76
C GLY A 128 9.66 38.94 5.69
N VAL A 129 8.56 38.58 5.03
CA VAL A 129 8.17 37.19 4.81
C VAL A 129 9.18 36.46 3.94
N ALA A 130 9.69 37.03 2.87
CA ALA A 130 10.67 36.39 1.99
C ALA A 130 12.01 36.19 2.72
N LEU A 131 12.48 37.11 3.53
CA LEU A 131 13.68 36.97 4.36
C LEU A 131 13.47 35.93 5.47
N TRP A 132 12.31 35.89 6.09
CA TRP A 132 11.98 34.88 7.07
C TRP A 132 11.97 33.48 6.43
N LEU A 133 11.37 33.31 5.25
CA LEU A 133 11.41 32.05 4.48
C LEU A 133 12.85 31.70 4.09
N TRP A 134 13.68 32.66 3.74
CA TRP A 134 15.10 32.47 3.45
C TRP A 134 15.86 31.92 4.68
N THR A 135 15.62 32.44 5.90
CA THR A 135 16.21 31.90 7.12
C THR A 135 15.68 30.47 7.43
N LEU A 136 14.39 30.25 7.19
CA LEU A 136 13.75 28.95 7.38
C LEU A 136 14.34 27.90 6.44
N ALA A 137 14.54 28.26 5.17
CA ALA A 137 15.15 27.44 4.14
C ALA A 137 16.61 27.06 4.47
N GLY A 138 17.34 27.95 5.15
CA GLY A 138 18.68 27.65 5.65
C GLY A 138 18.72 26.57 6.71
N ARG A 139 17.68 26.45 7.52
CA ARG A 139 17.55 25.41 8.53
C ARG A 139 17.06 24.06 7.97
N ALA A 140 16.44 24.06 6.81
CA ALA A 140 15.94 22.87 6.14
C ALA A 140 17.07 21.95 5.65
N GLY A 141 18.25 22.47 5.37
CA GLY A 141 19.42 21.70 4.89
C GLY A 141 20.27 21.07 5.99
N GLU A 142 19.95 21.26 7.27
CA GLU A 142 20.69 20.60 8.36
C GLU A 142 20.28 19.13 8.45
N PRO A 143 21.24 18.15 8.38
CA PRO A 143 20.92 16.74 8.50
C PRO A 143 20.27 16.50 9.87
N ALA A 144 19.06 16.01 9.87
CA ALA A 144 18.34 15.64 11.08
C ALA A 144 19.13 14.53 11.80
N ALA A 145 19.52 14.77 13.04
CA ALA A 145 19.99 13.69 13.90
C ALA A 145 18.96 12.56 13.91
N PRO A 146 19.35 11.27 13.84
CA PRO A 146 18.41 10.17 13.80
C PRO A 146 17.54 10.21 15.06
N SER A 147 16.34 10.73 14.92
CA SER A 147 15.40 10.77 16.04
C SER A 147 14.79 9.37 16.18
N SER A 148 15.11 8.71 17.28
CA SER A 148 14.38 7.58 17.86
C SER A 148 12.98 8.01 18.34
N ARG A 149 12.22 8.75 17.50
CA ARG A 149 10.86 9.13 17.84
C ARG A 149 9.94 7.97 17.53
N ARG A 150 9.41 7.32 18.58
CA ARG A 150 8.19 6.52 18.48
C ARG A 150 7.21 7.21 17.55
N ALA A 151 6.59 6.45 16.65
CA ALA A 151 5.53 6.98 15.81
C ALA A 151 4.53 7.71 16.71
N PRO A 152 4.15 8.97 16.39
CA PRO A 152 3.20 9.69 17.22
C PRO A 152 1.87 8.93 17.17
N GLY A 153 1.40 8.44 18.33
CA GLY A 153 0.07 7.84 18.46
C GLY A 153 -1.03 8.86 18.10
N LEU A 154 -2.26 8.39 18.02
CA LEU A 154 -3.42 9.24 17.84
C LEU A 154 -3.58 10.17 19.07
N ARG A 155 -4.03 11.39 18.82
CA ARG A 155 -4.31 12.37 19.88
C ARG A 155 -5.57 11.97 20.64
N ALA A 156 -5.72 12.44 21.88
CA ALA A 156 -6.89 12.14 22.71
C ALA A 156 -8.24 12.48 22.04
N ALA A 157 -8.28 13.57 21.24
CA ALA A 157 -9.48 13.92 20.48
C ALA A 157 -9.77 12.92 19.36
N GLU A 158 -8.73 12.48 18.63
CA GLU A 158 -8.84 11.49 17.56
C GLU A 158 -9.25 10.11 18.10
N LEU A 159 -8.74 9.74 19.28
CA LEU A 159 -9.16 8.51 19.98
C LEU A 159 -10.63 8.56 20.43
N ARG A 160 -11.12 9.73 20.89
CA ARG A 160 -12.55 9.88 21.20
C ARG A 160 -13.42 9.69 19.96
N THR A 161 -13.03 10.26 18.82
CA THR A 161 -13.74 10.08 17.55
C THR A 161 -13.69 8.63 17.09
N LEU A 162 -12.55 7.96 17.23
CA LEU A 162 -12.42 6.54 16.91
C LEU A 162 -13.33 5.66 17.79
N ARG A 163 -13.39 5.92 19.10
CA ARG A 163 -14.33 5.20 19.98
C ARG A 163 -15.77 5.42 19.58
N ALA A 164 -16.14 6.69 19.35
CA ALA A 164 -17.49 7.03 18.91
C ALA A 164 -17.85 6.38 17.56
N PHE A 165 -16.88 6.28 16.65
CA PHE A 165 -17.06 5.61 15.36
C PHE A 165 -17.26 4.09 15.56
N ALA A 166 -16.42 3.46 16.37
CA ALA A 166 -16.55 2.03 16.68
C ALA A 166 -17.89 1.70 17.36
N GLU A 167 -18.34 2.52 18.33
CA GLU A 167 -19.64 2.38 18.97
C GLU A 167 -20.80 2.54 17.97
N ALA A 168 -20.68 3.42 16.99
CA ALA A 168 -21.71 3.61 15.98
C ALA A 168 -21.75 2.46 14.95
N MET A 169 -20.59 1.87 14.65
CA MET A 169 -20.48 0.72 13.72
C MET A 169 -20.95 -0.59 14.33
N ALA A 170 -20.71 -0.79 15.61
CA ALA A 170 -21.12 -1.97 16.36
C ALA A 170 -21.78 -1.54 17.67
N PRO A 171 -23.02 -1.03 17.62
CA PRO A 171 -23.71 -0.56 18.81
C PRO A 171 -23.95 -1.71 19.79
N GLY A 172 -23.29 -1.61 20.94
CA GLY A 172 -23.55 -2.49 22.06
C GLY A 172 -23.00 -3.91 21.88
N VAL A 173 -21.69 -4.07 21.98
CA VAL A 173 -21.13 -5.34 22.46
C VAL A 173 -21.42 -5.41 23.97
N GLY A 174 -22.57 -5.88 24.31
CA GLY A 174 -23.22 -5.87 25.62
C GLY A 174 -24.74 -5.73 25.51
N ALA A 175 -25.22 -5.36 24.30
CA ALA A 175 -26.65 -5.34 23.95
C ALA A 175 -26.77 -5.61 22.45
N LEU A 176 -26.15 -6.68 21.93
CA LEU A 176 -26.70 -7.29 20.72
C LEU A 176 -28.11 -7.72 21.14
N PRO A 177 -29.17 -7.18 20.50
CA PRO A 177 -30.52 -7.49 20.95
C PRO A 177 -30.71 -9.00 20.99
N ALA A 178 -31.41 -9.52 21.97
CA ALA A 178 -31.87 -10.91 22.02
C ALA A 178 -32.60 -11.35 20.73
N ALA A 179 -32.93 -10.42 19.84
CA ALA A 179 -33.50 -10.63 18.51
C ALA A 179 -32.51 -11.23 17.47
N LEU A 180 -31.22 -11.32 17.76
CA LEU A 180 -30.22 -11.88 16.80
C LEU A 180 -29.95 -13.37 17.04
N GLY A 181 -30.77 -14.05 17.82
CA GLY A 181 -30.81 -15.50 18.04
C GLY A 181 -29.44 -16.16 18.20
N ASN A 182 -29.20 -16.84 19.31
CA ASN A 182 -28.06 -17.76 19.60
C ASN A 182 -26.61 -17.24 19.51
N ALA A 183 -26.36 -16.00 19.13
CA ALA A 183 -25.05 -15.40 19.32
C ALA A 183 -24.92 -15.11 20.83
N GLY A 184 -24.08 -15.86 21.53
CA GLY A 184 -23.88 -15.72 22.97
C GLY A 184 -23.62 -14.26 23.35
N GLU A 185 -24.17 -13.83 24.50
CA GLU A 185 -23.91 -12.51 25.05
C GLU A 185 -22.41 -12.28 25.16
N ILE A 186 -21.90 -11.29 24.41
CA ILE A 186 -20.53 -10.84 24.58
C ILE A 186 -20.50 -9.96 25.83
N ASP A 187 -20.01 -10.50 26.93
CA ASP A 187 -19.87 -9.77 28.16
C ASP A 187 -18.78 -8.69 28.07
N GLY A 188 -19.12 -7.46 28.41
CA GLY A 188 -18.21 -6.31 28.45
C GLY A 188 -17.96 -5.62 27.07
N ARG A 189 -17.39 -4.41 27.13
CA ARG A 189 -17.08 -3.59 25.95
C ARG A 189 -15.80 -4.04 25.27
N VAL A 190 -15.80 -4.12 23.94
CA VAL A 190 -14.58 -4.26 23.11
C VAL A 190 -13.90 -2.90 23.00
N ASP A 191 -12.67 -2.76 23.48
CA ASP A 191 -11.91 -1.51 23.35
C ASP A 191 -11.17 -1.46 22.00
N VAL A 192 -11.93 -1.17 20.95
CA VAL A 192 -11.42 -0.98 19.60
C VAL A 192 -10.35 0.12 19.57
N ALA A 193 -10.54 1.21 20.31
CA ALA A 193 -9.61 2.34 20.29
C ALA A 193 -8.25 1.98 20.90
N ALA A 194 -8.22 1.22 21.98
CA ALA A 194 -6.97 0.74 22.57
C ALA A 194 -6.25 -0.25 21.63
N THR A 195 -7.01 -1.15 20.99
CA THR A 195 -6.45 -2.10 20.01
C THR A 195 -5.83 -1.39 18.82
N ILE A 196 -6.54 -0.43 18.24
CA ILE A 196 -6.03 0.36 17.12
C ILE A 196 -4.87 1.26 17.55
N GLN A 197 -4.90 1.84 18.74
CA GLN A 197 -3.77 2.61 19.26
C GLN A 197 -2.50 1.75 19.35
N ARG A 198 -2.60 0.53 19.89
CA ARG A 198 -1.49 -0.44 19.91
C ARG A 198 -1.03 -0.80 18.50
N PHE A 199 -1.97 -1.05 17.58
CA PHE A 199 -1.66 -1.31 16.18
C PHE A 199 -0.84 -0.20 15.55
N LEU A 200 -1.18 1.05 15.81
CA LEU A 200 -0.53 2.22 15.21
C LEU A 200 0.85 2.54 15.79
N THR A 201 1.26 1.92 16.91
CA THR A 201 2.61 2.16 17.48
C THR A 201 3.74 1.75 16.53
N THR A 202 3.49 0.76 15.67
CA THR A 202 4.47 0.27 14.67
C THR A 202 4.19 0.80 13.26
N ALA A 203 3.10 1.54 13.08
CA ALA A 203 2.73 2.10 11.79
C ALA A 203 3.61 3.31 11.42
N PRO A 204 3.88 3.54 10.12
CA PRO A 204 4.58 4.73 9.66
C PRO A 204 3.89 6.01 10.12
N ALA A 205 4.67 7.00 10.56
CA ALA A 205 4.13 8.28 11.06
C ALA A 205 3.16 8.97 10.08
N ARG A 206 3.37 8.79 8.77
CA ARG A 206 2.47 9.30 7.71
C ARG A 206 1.09 8.60 7.75
N SER A 207 1.06 7.29 7.99
CA SER A 207 -0.19 6.53 8.11
C SER A 207 -0.97 6.97 9.34
N VAL A 208 -0.30 7.12 10.48
CA VAL A 208 -0.91 7.66 11.72
C VAL A 208 -1.46 9.07 11.50
N ARG A 209 -0.72 9.95 10.81
CA ARG A 209 -1.20 11.31 10.47
C ARG A 209 -2.44 11.28 9.56
N ARG A 210 -2.47 10.39 8.55
CA ARG A 210 -3.63 10.22 7.65
C ARG A 210 -4.87 9.73 8.41
N ILE A 211 -4.71 8.77 9.30
CA ILE A 211 -5.78 8.29 10.19
C ILE A 211 -6.29 9.42 11.07
N GLY A 212 -5.40 10.18 11.71
CA GLY A 212 -5.79 11.35 12.51
C GLY A 212 -6.51 12.42 11.69
N LEU A 213 -6.13 12.62 10.42
CA LEU A 213 -6.83 13.52 9.50
C LEU A 213 -8.22 12.99 9.14
N ALA A 214 -8.36 11.70 8.87
CA ALA A 214 -9.65 11.08 8.56
C ALA A 214 -10.61 11.20 9.76
N LEU A 215 -10.15 10.94 10.98
CA LEU A 215 -10.94 11.12 12.22
C LEU A 215 -11.39 12.57 12.43
N ARG A 216 -10.50 13.53 12.19
CA ARG A 216 -10.88 14.96 12.21
C ARG A 216 -11.85 15.31 11.09
N GLY A 217 -11.72 14.67 9.93
CA GLY A 217 -12.66 14.79 8.82
C GLY A 217 -14.07 14.37 9.21
N VAL A 218 -14.22 13.23 9.90
CA VAL A 218 -15.52 12.76 10.42
C VAL A 218 -16.15 13.79 11.37
N GLU A 219 -15.37 14.34 12.31
CA GLU A 219 -15.86 15.40 13.22
C GLU A 219 -16.32 16.66 12.47
N TRP A 220 -15.56 17.07 11.48
CA TRP A 220 -15.86 18.29 10.71
C TRP A 220 -17.06 18.09 9.77
N LEU A 221 -17.16 16.96 9.09
CA LEU A 221 -18.28 16.63 8.19
C LEU A 221 -19.61 16.45 8.96
N SER A 222 -19.55 16.26 10.26
CA SER A 222 -20.71 16.13 11.15
C SER A 222 -21.21 17.47 11.71
N PHE A 223 -20.57 18.60 11.37
CA PHE A 223 -20.96 19.93 11.82
C PHE A 223 -22.45 20.26 11.48
N PRO A 224 -23.21 20.96 12.33
CA PRO A 224 -22.79 21.63 13.58
C PRO A 224 -22.69 20.69 14.80
N ARG A 225 -23.18 19.45 14.71
CA ARG A 225 -23.04 18.46 15.77
C ARG A 225 -21.66 17.82 15.71
N ARG A 226 -21.00 17.68 16.87
CA ARG A 226 -19.71 16.97 16.92
C ARG A 226 -19.99 15.47 16.99
N PHE A 227 -19.49 14.71 16.03
CA PHE A 227 -19.65 13.26 15.94
C PHE A 227 -19.34 12.54 17.27
N SER A 228 -18.20 12.87 17.88
CA SER A 228 -17.76 12.23 19.13
C SER A 228 -18.63 12.55 20.35
N ARG A 229 -19.53 13.54 20.27
CA ARG A 229 -20.42 13.97 21.34
C ARG A 229 -21.89 13.62 21.11
N ALA A 230 -22.25 13.20 19.92
CA ALA A 230 -23.60 12.79 19.59
C ALA A 230 -23.93 11.45 20.27
N ASP A 231 -25.19 11.15 20.45
CA ASP A 231 -25.66 9.83 20.84
C ASP A 231 -25.45 8.81 19.70
N VAL A 232 -25.59 7.53 20.01
CA VAL A 232 -25.28 6.43 19.07
C VAL A 232 -26.19 6.47 17.83
N GLU A 233 -27.48 6.79 18.02
CA GLU A 233 -28.48 6.84 16.96
C GLU A 233 -28.14 7.97 15.96
N THR A 234 -27.88 9.18 16.47
CA THR A 234 -27.44 10.32 15.65
C THR A 234 -26.14 10.00 14.91
N ARG A 235 -25.18 9.31 15.55
CA ARG A 235 -23.92 8.89 14.87
C ARG A 235 -24.19 7.94 13.73
N GLN A 236 -25.10 6.98 13.88
CA GLN A 236 -25.46 6.02 12.83
C GLN A 236 -26.12 6.72 11.64
N GLU A 237 -27.03 7.66 11.88
CA GLU A 237 -27.63 8.49 10.84
C GLU A 237 -26.56 9.31 10.08
N LEU A 238 -25.62 9.91 10.83
CA LEU A 238 -24.51 10.65 10.24
C LEU A 238 -23.62 9.75 9.39
N LEU A 239 -23.29 8.54 9.84
CA LEU A 239 -22.50 7.58 9.08
C LEU A 239 -23.21 7.12 7.81
N ALA A 240 -24.51 6.80 7.89
CA ALA A 240 -25.31 6.43 6.73
C ALA A 240 -25.34 7.57 5.69
N ARG A 241 -25.48 8.82 6.15
CA ARG A 241 -25.43 10.00 5.28
C ARG A 241 -24.04 10.21 4.68
N LEU A 242 -22.95 9.98 5.42
CA LEU A 242 -21.59 10.08 4.90
C LEU A 242 -21.29 8.95 3.91
N GLU A 243 -21.75 7.73 4.19
CA GLU A 243 -21.61 6.59 3.28
C GLU A 243 -22.39 6.78 1.97
N SER A 244 -23.51 7.46 2.00
CA SER A 244 -24.32 7.80 0.81
C SER A 244 -23.88 9.11 0.12
N SER A 245 -22.81 9.75 0.55
CA SER A 245 -22.32 11.02 0.01
C SER A 245 -21.97 10.88 -1.48
N ARG A 246 -22.27 11.90 -2.29
CA ARG A 246 -21.83 11.98 -3.69
C ARG A 246 -20.32 12.24 -3.86
N PHE A 247 -19.62 12.58 -2.77
CA PHE A 247 -18.19 12.89 -2.79
C PHE A 247 -17.36 11.67 -2.45
N GLN A 248 -16.59 11.16 -3.39
CA GLN A 248 -15.75 9.98 -3.22
C GLN A 248 -14.79 10.07 -2.02
N LEU A 249 -14.22 11.25 -1.77
CA LEU A 249 -13.33 11.44 -0.62
C LEU A 249 -14.02 11.15 0.72
N VAL A 250 -15.32 11.44 0.83
CA VAL A 250 -16.11 11.16 2.04
C VAL A 250 -16.31 9.65 2.19
N HIS A 251 -16.64 8.96 1.10
CA HIS A 251 -16.69 7.50 1.08
C HIS A 251 -15.37 6.86 1.52
N ASP A 252 -14.26 7.34 0.95
CA ASP A 252 -12.92 6.80 1.27
C ASP A 252 -12.60 6.98 2.77
N VAL A 253 -12.97 8.11 3.36
CA VAL A 253 -12.79 8.34 4.81
C VAL A 253 -13.63 7.35 5.63
N VAL A 254 -14.91 7.19 5.31
CA VAL A 254 -15.80 6.25 6.03
C VAL A 254 -15.31 4.82 5.87
N LEU A 255 -14.96 4.39 4.66
CA LEU A 255 -14.42 3.05 4.40
C LEU A 255 -13.13 2.80 5.20
N TYR A 256 -12.22 3.76 5.19
CA TYR A 256 -10.95 3.63 5.91
C TYR A 256 -11.16 3.50 7.43
N MET A 257 -12.09 4.27 7.98
CA MET A 257 -12.47 4.18 9.39
C MET A 257 -13.19 2.87 9.71
N LYS A 258 -14.02 2.37 8.77
CA LYS A 258 -14.70 1.07 8.86
C LYS A 258 -13.69 -0.09 8.92
N VAL A 259 -12.65 -0.05 8.07
CA VAL A 259 -11.55 -1.02 8.09
C VAL A 259 -10.87 -1.07 9.46
N LEU A 260 -10.54 0.09 10.04
CA LEU A 260 -9.90 0.15 11.36
C LEU A 260 -10.84 -0.34 12.47
N ALA A 261 -12.10 0.09 12.47
CA ALA A 261 -13.07 -0.33 13.48
C ALA A 261 -13.33 -1.84 13.38
N GLY A 262 -13.53 -2.38 12.17
CA GLY A 262 -13.73 -3.80 11.91
C GLY A 262 -12.54 -4.66 12.34
N LEU A 263 -11.33 -4.22 12.03
CA LEU A 263 -10.09 -4.88 12.46
C LEU A 263 -9.99 -4.92 13.99
N GLY A 264 -10.22 -3.78 14.65
CA GLY A 264 -10.16 -3.71 16.12
C GLY A 264 -11.23 -4.54 16.80
N TYR A 265 -12.44 -4.58 16.22
CA TYR A 265 -13.56 -5.38 16.71
C TYR A 265 -13.31 -6.88 16.55
N ALA A 266 -12.94 -7.32 15.36
CA ALA A 266 -12.67 -8.74 15.07
C ALA A 266 -11.35 -9.25 15.67
N ASN A 267 -10.50 -8.36 16.20
CA ASN A 267 -9.32 -8.76 16.97
C ASN A 267 -9.69 -9.31 18.37
N ASP A 268 -10.88 -8.96 18.90
CA ASP A 268 -11.35 -9.48 20.18
C ASP A 268 -11.78 -10.95 20.06
N ALA A 269 -11.22 -11.81 20.89
CA ALA A 269 -11.49 -13.25 20.85
C ALA A 269 -12.98 -13.56 21.10
N ARG A 270 -13.65 -12.76 21.95
CA ARG A 270 -15.10 -12.94 22.26
C ARG A 270 -15.95 -12.71 21.01
N VAL A 271 -15.59 -11.73 20.17
CA VAL A 271 -16.28 -11.46 18.90
C VAL A 271 -16.09 -12.63 17.94
N ARG A 272 -14.87 -13.12 17.83
CA ARG A 272 -14.59 -14.28 16.97
C ARG A 272 -15.31 -15.53 17.45
N ALA A 273 -15.36 -15.76 18.76
CA ALA A 273 -16.11 -16.85 19.37
C ALA A 273 -17.61 -16.76 19.10
N ALA A 274 -18.22 -15.56 19.27
CA ALA A 274 -19.63 -15.30 19.00
C ALA A 274 -20.04 -15.55 17.54
N VAL A 275 -19.14 -15.24 16.60
CA VAL A 275 -19.34 -15.55 15.17
C VAL A 275 -18.96 -16.99 14.84
N GLY A 276 -18.31 -17.73 15.75
CA GLY A 276 -17.79 -19.07 15.53
C GLY A 276 -16.51 -19.12 14.70
N SER A 277 -15.85 -17.95 14.47
CA SER A 277 -14.68 -17.82 13.60
C SER A 277 -13.36 -17.82 14.37
N GLU A 278 -13.23 -18.56 15.46
CA GLU A 278 -11.94 -18.71 16.13
C GLU A 278 -10.87 -19.31 15.21
N ALA A 279 -9.64 -18.82 15.31
CA ALA A 279 -8.52 -19.33 14.54
C ALA A 279 -8.19 -20.77 15.01
N ARG A 280 -8.73 -21.75 14.32
CA ARG A 280 -8.65 -23.16 14.68
C ARG A 280 -7.60 -23.92 13.86
N CYS A 281 -6.35 -23.44 13.80
CA CYS A 281 -5.30 -24.29 13.23
C CYS A 281 -5.13 -25.61 14.01
N ALA A 282 -5.61 -25.65 15.25
CA ALA A 282 -5.51 -26.83 16.13
C ALA A 282 -6.79 -27.70 16.19
N VAL A 283 -7.96 -27.20 15.79
CA VAL A 283 -9.23 -27.90 16.00
C VAL A 283 -10.15 -27.75 14.79
N ALA A 284 -10.42 -28.80 14.06
CA ALA A 284 -11.56 -28.86 13.17
C ALA A 284 -12.41 -30.08 13.56
N GLY A 285 -13.71 -29.89 13.67
CA GLY A 285 -14.64 -30.98 14.01
C GLY A 285 -14.54 -31.47 15.44
N GLY A 286 -13.95 -30.71 16.37
CA GLY A 286 -13.93 -31.07 17.80
C GLY A 286 -12.75 -31.94 18.24
N GLU A 287 -11.92 -32.44 17.30
CA GLU A 287 -10.69 -33.16 17.63
C GLU A 287 -9.44 -32.33 17.32
N PRO A 288 -8.41 -32.36 18.21
CA PRO A 288 -7.13 -31.72 17.93
C PRO A 288 -6.51 -32.31 16.66
N ARG A 289 -6.28 -31.49 15.65
CA ARG A 289 -5.51 -31.93 14.48
C ARG A 289 -4.05 -31.95 14.89
N SER A 290 -3.42 -33.09 14.91
CA SER A 290 -1.99 -33.20 15.15
C SER A 290 -1.23 -32.46 14.06
N ALA A 291 -0.39 -31.51 14.47
CA ALA A 291 0.55 -30.90 13.56
C ALA A 291 1.40 -32.03 12.93
N PRO A 292 1.70 -31.97 11.62
CA PRO A 292 2.64 -32.93 11.05
C PRO A 292 3.95 -32.85 11.83
N GLU A 293 4.59 -34.03 11.97
CA GLU A 293 5.89 -34.15 12.64
C GLU A 293 6.85 -33.11 12.03
N ARG A 294 7.54 -32.36 12.87
CA ARG A 294 8.45 -31.32 12.44
C ARG A 294 9.69 -31.99 11.87
N GLU A 295 9.89 -31.89 10.56
CA GLU A 295 11.23 -32.11 10.02
C GLU A 295 12.12 -31.01 10.58
N PRO A 296 13.24 -31.33 11.23
CA PRO A 296 14.19 -30.32 11.68
C PRO A 296 14.67 -29.51 10.48
N GLN A 297 14.39 -28.25 10.47
CA GLN A 297 14.82 -27.36 9.39
C GLN A 297 15.55 -26.16 9.99
N PRO A 298 16.78 -26.38 10.50
CA PRO A 298 17.54 -25.32 11.11
C PRO A 298 17.93 -24.29 10.06
N LEU A 299 17.54 -23.02 10.28
CA LEU A 299 18.02 -21.88 9.49
C LEU A 299 19.37 -21.36 10.04
N GLY A 300 20.01 -22.11 10.93
CA GLY A 300 21.26 -21.69 11.56
C GLY A 300 21.10 -20.48 12.49
N GLU A 301 22.17 -19.73 12.67
CA GLU A 301 22.15 -18.51 13.47
C GLU A 301 21.57 -17.36 12.67
N LEU A 302 20.40 -16.86 13.12
CA LEU A 302 19.64 -15.79 12.44
C LEU A 302 19.98 -14.38 12.95
N THR A 303 20.92 -14.27 13.88
CA THR A 303 21.31 -12.98 14.46
C THR A 303 21.93 -12.04 13.41
N PRO A 304 21.81 -10.71 13.62
CA PRO A 304 22.50 -9.76 12.76
C PRO A 304 24.01 -10.01 12.72
N PRO A 305 24.64 -9.83 11.55
CA PRO A 305 26.05 -10.12 11.38
C PRO A 305 26.95 -9.12 12.13
N PRO A 306 28.24 -9.44 12.31
CA PRO A 306 29.23 -8.46 12.72
C PRO A 306 29.34 -7.33 11.68
N ASP A 307 29.87 -6.19 12.08
CA ASP A 307 30.22 -5.12 11.13
C ASP A 307 31.39 -5.57 10.26
N GLY A 308 31.24 -5.39 8.94
CA GLY A 308 32.21 -5.79 7.95
C GLY A 308 32.14 -7.25 7.51
N GLU A 309 31.02 -7.98 7.78
CA GLU A 309 30.83 -9.35 7.28
C GLU A 309 31.10 -9.43 5.78
N GLU A 310 31.94 -10.40 5.37
CA GLU A 310 32.24 -10.67 3.97
C GLU A 310 31.50 -11.92 3.48
N CYS A 311 31.24 -11.95 2.18
CA CYS A 311 30.65 -13.07 1.45
C CYS A 311 31.00 -12.98 -0.04
N ASP A 312 30.74 -14.02 -0.81
CA ASP A 312 30.85 -13.94 -2.26
C ASP A 312 29.67 -13.15 -2.83
N VAL A 313 28.46 -13.51 -2.42
CA VAL A 313 27.23 -12.88 -2.88
C VAL A 313 26.32 -12.55 -1.70
N ALA A 314 25.88 -11.30 -1.63
CA ALA A 314 24.85 -10.88 -0.68
C ALA A 314 23.48 -10.89 -1.35
N VAL A 315 22.52 -11.61 -0.77
CA VAL A 315 21.11 -11.65 -1.21
C VAL A 315 20.27 -10.75 -0.31
N VAL A 316 19.61 -9.75 -0.87
CA VAL A 316 18.83 -8.75 -0.12
C VAL A 316 17.34 -9.10 -0.18
N GLY A 317 16.83 -9.69 0.88
CA GLY A 317 15.47 -10.21 1.00
C GLY A 317 15.41 -11.72 0.91
N SER A 318 14.55 -12.33 1.72
CA SER A 318 14.39 -13.79 1.88
C SER A 318 13.06 -14.32 1.33
N GLY A 319 12.36 -13.52 0.51
CA GLY A 319 11.10 -13.89 -0.13
C GLY A 319 11.26 -14.94 -1.24
N ALA A 320 10.21 -15.11 -2.06
CA ALA A 320 10.15 -16.13 -3.11
C ALA A 320 11.39 -16.16 -4.02
N GLY A 321 11.85 -15.01 -4.48
CA GLY A 321 13.03 -14.95 -5.34
C GLY A 321 14.35 -15.08 -4.59
N GLY A 322 14.50 -14.37 -3.45
CA GLY A 322 15.76 -14.35 -2.70
C GLY A 322 16.10 -15.69 -2.08
N ALA A 323 15.12 -16.43 -1.56
CA ALA A 323 15.35 -17.76 -1.01
C ALA A 323 15.80 -18.76 -2.08
N VAL A 324 15.24 -18.67 -3.28
CA VAL A 324 15.62 -19.49 -4.43
C VAL A 324 17.02 -19.14 -4.90
N ALA A 325 17.29 -17.83 -5.08
CA ALA A 325 18.62 -17.39 -5.50
C ALA A 325 19.70 -17.82 -4.50
N ALA A 326 19.43 -17.68 -3.20
CA ALA A 326 20.34 -18.11 -2.15
C ALA A 326 20.60 -19.63 -2.20
N ALA A 327 19.57 -20.45 -2.43
CA ALA A 327 19.72 -21.90 -2.53
C ALA A 327 20.57 -22.29 -3.75
N VAL A 328 20.26 -21.75 -4.93
CA VAL A 328 20.99 -22.05 -6.16
C VAL A 328 22.46 -21.66 -6.06
N LEU A 329 22.75 -20.45 -5.53
CA LEU A 329 24.12 -19.96 -5.42
C LEU A 329 24.92 -20.72 -4.37
N ALA A 330 24.32 -21.08 -3.22
CA ALA A 330 24.99 -21.85 -2.20
C ALA A 330 25.25 -23.30 -2.64
N GLU A 331 24.28 -23.93 -3.33
CA GLU A 331 24.45 -25.27 -3.94
C GLU A 331 25.54 -25.28 -5.01
N ALA A 332 25.85 -24.13 -5.64
CA ALA A 332 26.98 -23.95 -6.56
C ALA A 332 28.33 -23.70 -5.84
N GLY A 333 28.35 -23.72 -4.51
CA GLY A 333 29.55 -23.57 -3.69
C GLY A 333 29.97 -22.14 -3.36
N LEU A 334 29.13 -21.14 -3.65
CA LEU A 334 29.40 -19.74 -3.31
C LEU A 334 29.07 -19.46 -1.84
N ASP A 335 29.88 -18.60 -1.22
CA ASP A 335 29.62 -18.08 0.14
C ASP A 335 28.50 -17.02 0.09
N VAL A 336 27.32 -17.39 0.53
CA VAL A 336 26.10 -16.57 0.42
C VAL A 336 25.62 -16.06 1.79
N VAL A 337 25.32 -14.75 1.86
CA VAL A 337 24.64 -14.14 3.01
C VAL A 337 23.30 -13.59 2.57
N VAL A 338 22.21 -14.04 3.23
CA VAL A 338 20.85 -13.52 3.02
C VAL A 338 20.53 -12.49 4.10
N LEU A 339 20.17 -11.27 3.71
CA LEU A 339 19.84 -10.16 4.61
C LEU A 339 18.33 -9.89 4.55
N GLU A 340 17.62 -10.18 5.65
CA GLU A 340 16.17 -9.99 5.74
C GLU A 340 15.81 -8.92 6.76
N ALA A 341 15.02 -7.95 6.34
CA ALA A 341 14.58 -6.86 7.20
C ALA A 341 13.55 -7.28 8.26
N GLY A 342 12.82 -8.34 8.00
CA GLY A 342 11.80 -8.90 8.88
C GLY A 342 12.37 -9.83 9.94
N ARG A 343 11.51 -10.23 10.88
CA ARG A 343 11.85 -11.20 11.92
C ARG A 343 11.67 -12.63 11.38
N TYR A 344 12.31 -13.57 12.05
CA TYR A 344 11.95 -14.97 11.93
C TYR A 344 10.80 -15.30 12.88
N LEU A 345 9.74 -15.83 12.34
CA LEU A 345 8.64 -16.42 13.08
C LEU A 345 8.34 -17.77 12.48
N ASP A 346 8.03 -18.74 13.32
CA ASP A 346 7.68 -20.10 12.97
C ASP A 346 6.33 -20.50 13.56
N ARG A 347 5.95 -21.77 13.38
CA ARG A 347 4.67 -22.30 13.82
C ARG A 347 4.41 -22.16 15.32
N ASP A 348 5.47 -22.12 16.13
CA ASP A 348 5.37 -22.07 17.58
C ASP A 348 5.17 -20.64 18.12
N ASN A 349 5.49 -19.61 17.30
CA ASN A 349 5.46 -18.22 17.72
C ASN A 349 4.68 -17.27 16.79
N TYR A 350 3.93 -17.78 15.80
CA TYR A 350 3.01 -16.93 15.05
C TYR A 350 1.92 -16.35 15.97
N PRO A 351 1.67 -15.03 15.90
CA PRO A 351 0.66 -14.40 16.75
C PRO A 351 -0.75 -14.92 16.45
N GLU A 352 -1.54 -15.12 17.51
CA GLU A 352 -2.95 -15.56 17.38
C GLU A 352 -3.88 -14.43 17.00
N GLU A 353 -3.60 -13.26 17.57
CA GLU A 353 -4.40 -12.08 17.31
C GLU A 353 -4.09 -11.51 15.93
N PRO A 354 -5.11 -11.22 15.10
CA PRO A 354 -4.92 -10.65 13.76
C PRO A 354 -4.09 -9.37 13.73
N VAL A 355 -4.31 -8.47 14.69
CA VAL A 355 -3.56 -7.22 14.80
C VAL A 355 -2.09 -7.48 15.12
N ALA A 356 -1.81 -8.42 16.01
CA ALA A 356 -0.43 -8.81 16.33
C ALA A 356 0.26 -9.46 15.11
N ALA A 357 -0.45 -10.28 14.35
CA ALA A 357 0.06 -10.88 13.12
C ALA A 357 0.37 -9.80 12.05
N LEU A 358 -0.51 -8.82 11.85
CA LEU A 358 -0.25 -7.70 10.96
C LEU A 358 1.01 -6.93 11.35
N ARG A 359 1.20 -6.66 12.65
CA ARG A 359 2.40 -5.96 13.15
C ARG A 359 3.67 -6.75 12.97
N ALA A 360 3.60 -8.07 13.15
CA ALA A 360 4.77 -8.94 13.15
C ALA A 360 5.22 -9.38 11.76
N LEU A 361 4.28 -9.61 10.83
CA LEU A 361 4.51 -10.27 9.56
C LEU A 361 4.45 -9.33 8.35
N TYR A 362 3.80 -8.17 8.50
CA TYR A 362 3.53 -7.30 7.36
C TYR A 362 4.40 -6.05 7.36
N ARG A 363 4.78 -5.61 6.19
CA ARG A 363 5.36 -4.29 5.99
C ARG A 363 4.36 -3.21 6.42
N ASP A 364 4.85 -2.24 7.17
CA ASP A 364 4.03 -1.12 7.66
C ASP A 364 2.76 -1.56 8.43
N GLY A 365 2.76 -2.77 9.04
CA GLY A 365 1.60 -3.34 9.70
C GLY A 365 0.42 -3.63 8.74
N GLY A 366 0.69 -3.89 7.46
CA GLY A 366 -0.35 -4.09 6.43
C GLY A 366 -0.96 -2.79 5.88
N LEU A 367 -0.50 -1.62 6.32
CA LEU A 367 -1.00 -0.31 5.88
C LEU A 367 -0.33 0.21 4.58
N THR A 368 0.21 -0.70 3.78
CA THR A 368 0.77 -0.35 2.47
C THR A 368 -0.37 -0.12 1.48
N VAL A 369 -0.41 1.06 0.86
CA VAL A 369 -1.48 1.47 -0.05
C VAL A 369 -0.91 2.09 -1.31
N CYS A 370 -1.37 1.65 -2.47
CA CYS A 370 -1.17 2.33 -3.75
C CYS A 370 -2.15 3.50 -3.85
N GLU A 371 -1.62 4.72 -3.80
CA GLU A 371 -2.40 5.95 -3.90
C GLU A 371 -2.97 6.11 -5.30
N GLY A 372 -4.26 6.39 -5.41
CA GLY A 372 -4.98 6.55 -6.67
C GLY A 372 -6.46 6.79 -6.44
N ARG A 373 -7.25 6.63 -7.47
CA ARG A 373 -8.72 6.65 -7.40
C ARG A 373 -9.26 5.44 -8.16
N PRO A 374 -9.64 4.37 -7.44
CA PRO A 374 -9.60 4.21 -5.99
C PRO A 374 -8.17 4.07 -5.42
N ALA A 375 -8.01 4.31 -4.11
CA ALA A 375 -6.82 3.89 -3.37
C ALA A 375 -6.90 2.37 -3.13
N ILE A 376 -5.79 1.65 -3.39
CA ILE A 376 -5.80 0.19 -3.37
C ILE A 376 -4.84 -0.31 -2.27
N PRO A 377 -5.35 -0.90 -1.18
CA PRO A 377 -4.52 -1.62 -0.22
C PRO A 377 -3.69 -2.71 -0.93
N THR A 378 -2.40 -2.73 -0.63
CA THR A 378 -1.47 -3.68 -1.26
C THR A 378 -0.51 -4.22 -0.20
N PRO A 379 -1.00 -5.04 0.74
CA PRO A 379 -0.21 -5.57 1.83
C PRO A 379 0.86 -6.54 1.30
N VAL A 380 2.08 -6.43 1.85
CA VAL A 380 3.21 -7.33 1.55
C VAL A 380 3.88 -7.78 2.83
N GLY A 381 4.52 -8.94 2.81
CA GLY A 381 5.21 -9.52 3.96
C GLY A 381 6.51 -8.80 4.28
N ARG A 382 6.89 -8.82 5.57
CA ARG A 382 8.18 -8.44 6.11
C ARG A 382 8.56 -9.41 7.22
N ALA A 383 9.04 -10.55 6.83
CA ALA A 383 9.44 -11.66 7.69
C ALA A 383 10.45 -12.52 6.95
N VAL A 384 11.22 -13.36 7.66
CA VAL A 384 12.03 -14.40 7.01
C VAL A 384 11.12 -15.33 6.23
N GLY A 385 11.31 -15.42 4.92
CA GLY A 385 10.41 -16.03 3.96
C GLY A 385 9.54 -15.02 3.18
N GLY A 386 9.58 -13.72 3.51
CA GLY A 386 8.87 -12.64 2.82
C GLY A 386 7.36 -12.85 2.76
N THR A 387 6.74 -12.42 1.66
CA THR A 387 5.28 -12.54 1.44
C THR A 387 4.79 -14.00 1.37
N THR A 388 5.67 -14.99 1.13
CA THR A 388 5.27 -16.41 1.12
C THR A 388 4.78 -16.91 2.49
N VAL A 389 5.15 -16.22 3.58
CA VAL A 389 4.67 -16.51 4.93
C VAL A 389 3.18 -16.22 5.09
N ILE A 390 2.68 -15.19 4.42
CA ILE A 390 1.33 -14.65 4.60
C ILE A 390 0.39 -14.90 3.41
N ASN A 391 0.89 -15.37 2.27
CA ASN A 391 0.08 -15.64 1.10
C ASN A 391 -0.81 -16.90 1.26
N SER A 392 -1.73 -17.10 0.32
CA SER A 392 -2.61 -18.27 0.27
C SER A 392 -1.91 -19.56 -0.11
N GLY A 393 -0.71 -19.49 -0.69
CA GLY A 393 0.03 -20.65 -1.20
C GLY A 393 -0.46 -21.14 -2.56
N THR A 394 -1.19 -20.36 -3.32
CA THR A 394 -1.60 -20.68 -4.69
C THR A 394 -0.39 -20.70 -5.63
N CYS A 395 -0.30 -21.75 -6.44
CA CYS A 395 0.84 -22.07 -7.30
C CYS A 395 0.37 -22.28 -8.74
N LEU A 396 0.32 -21.21 -9.51
CA LEU A 396 -0.01 -21.23 -10.93
C LEU A 396 1.21 -20.82 -11.76
N ARG A 397 1.42 -21.47 -12.91
CA ARG A 397 2.44 -21.08 -13.89
C ARG A 397 1.91 -19.90 -14.71
N ALA A 398 2.79 -19.02 -15.16
CA ALA A 398 2.39 -17.98 -16.11
C ALA A 398 1.82 -18.58 -17.39
N PRO A 399 0.75 -18.01 -17.98
CA PRO A 399 0.22 -18.47 -19.27
C PRO A 399 1.29 -18.38 -20.36
N GLY A 400 1.27 -19.35 -21.30
CA GLY A 400 2.26 -19.46 -22.36
C GLY A 400 2.31 -18.25 -23.31
N ASP A 401 1.16 -17.63 -23.56
CA ASP A 401 1.05 -16.41 -24.39
C ASP A 401 1.72 -15.20 -23.70
N VAL A 402 1.64 -15.11 -22.38
CA VAL A 402 2.37 -14.09 -21.60
C VAL A 402 3.88 -14.30 -21.72
N LEU A 403 4.36 -15.54 -21.54
CA LEU A 403 5.77 -15.86 -21.68
C LEU A 403 6.27 -15.59 -23.11
N ALA A 404 5.50 -15.95 -24.12
CA ALA A 404 5.81 -15.66 -25.53
C ALA A 404 5.88 -14.13 -25.79
N SER A 405 5.00 -13.35 -25.16
CA SER A 405 5.05 -11.89 -25.26
C SER A 405 6.33 -11.30 -24.66
N TRP A 406 6.86 -11.92 -23.60
CA TRP A 406 8.12 -11.46 -22.98
C TRP A 406 9.34 -11.70 -23.88
N VAL A 407 9.34 -12.80 -24.65
CA VAL A 407 10.35 -13.02 -25.68
C VAL A 407 10.24 -11.94 -26.75
N ALA A 408 9.04 -11.77 -27.31
CA ALA A 408 8.83 -10.90 -28.47
C ALA A 408 9.00 -9.41 -28.14
N GLU A 409 8.49 -8.95 -26.98
CA GLU A 409 8.43 -7.52 -26.65
C GLU A 409 9.58 -7.04 -25.76
N HIS A 410 10.17 -7.92 -24.96
CA HIS A 410 11.17 -7.58 -23.95
C HIS A 410 12.55 -8.25 -24.19
N GLY A 411 12.67 -9.14 -25.18
CA GLY A 411 13.91 -9.84 -25.51
C GLY A 411 14.39 -10.79 -24.42
N VAL A 412 13.45 -11.38 -23.67
CA VAL A 412 13.76 -12.35 -22.61
C VAL A 412 13.64 -13.75 -23.20
N GLU A 413 14.61 -14.16 -24.01
CA GLU A 413 14.58 -15.40 -24.81
C GLU A 413 14.27 -16.65 -23.96
N TRP A 414 14.84 -16.75 -22.77
CA TRP A 414 14.65 -17.88 -21.89
C TRP A 414 13.27 -17.93 -21.20
N ALA A 415 12.43 -16.90 -21.38
CA ALA A 415 11.10 -16.90 -20.79
C ALA A 415 10.20 -18.02 -21.35
N SER A 416 10.44 -18.45 -22.59
CA SER A 416 9.76 -19.60 -23.22
C SER A 416 10.26 -20.95 -22.74
N ASP A 417 11.34 -21.01 -21.95
CA ASP A 417 11.99 -22.24 -21.46
C ASP A 417 12.14 -22.20 -19.93
N LEU A 418 11.01 -22.12 -19.25
CA LEU A 418 10.93 -22.12 -17.78
C LEU A 418 10.33 -23.40 -17.20
N ASP A 419 10.04 -24.41 -18.01
CA ASP A 419 9.37 -25.62 -17.56
C ASP A 419 10.19 -26.40 -16.53
N GLU A 420 11.51 -26.51 -16.73
CA GLU A 420 12.42 -27.15 -15.78
C GLU A 420 12.38 -26.45 -14.41
N GLU A 421 12.45 -25.12 -14.41
CA GLU A 421 12.39 -24.29 -13.20
C GLU A 421 11.05 -24.39 -12.49
N TYR A 422 9.94 -24.41 -13.24
CA TYR A 422 8.61 -24.62 -12.67
C TYR A 422 8.49 -26.01 -12.04
N GLU A 423 8.90 -27.08 -12.73
CA GLU A 423 8.84 -28.44 -12.21
C GLU A 423 9.72 -28.63 -10.97
N ALA A 424 10.93 -28.07 -10.99
CA ALA A 424 11.81 -28.07 -9.83
C ALA A 424 11.16 -27.37 -8.63
N ALA A 425 10.54 -26.21 -8.86
CA ALA A 425 9.82 -25.48 -7.83
C ALA A 425 8.59 -26.23 -7.30
N GLU A 426 7.80 -26.84 -8.19
CA GLU A 426 6.65 -27.67 -7.81
C GLU A 426 7.05 -28.86 -6.95
N ARG A 427 8.17 -29.53 -7.26
CA ARG A 427 8.72 -30.61 -6.43
C ARG A 427 9.14 -30.13 -5.05
N VAL A 428 9.92 -29.03 -4.96
CA VAL A 428 10.41 -28.50 -3.68
C VAL A 428 9.26 -28.01 -2.81
N LEU A 429 8.27 -27.39 -3.41
CA LEU A 429 7.11 -26.85 -2.71
C LEU A 429 6.01 -27.90 -2.50
N ALA A 430 6.17 -29.12 -3.01
CA ALA A 430 5.15 -30.18 -2.99
C ALA A 430 3.78 -29.64 -3.48
N VAL A 431 3.78 -29.01 -4.66
CA VAL A 431 2.58 -28.41 -5.24
C VAL A 431 1.63 -29.51 -5.70
N ALA A 432 0.38 -29.42 -5.23
CA ALA A 432 -0.68 -30.35 -5.60
C ALA A 432 -2.03 -29.60 -5.78
N PRO A 433 -2.96 -30.13 -6.55
CA PRO A 433 -4.32 -29.60 -6.59
C PRO A 433 -4.98 -29.75 -5.21
N VAL A 434 -5.87 -28.81 -4.90
CA VAL A 434 -6.71 -28.92 -3.70
C VAL A 434 -7.67 -30.08 -3.89
N ASP A 435 -7.72 -30.97 -2.90
CA ASP A 435 -8.69 -32.06 -2.86
C ASP A 435 -10.10 -31.46 -2.79
N PRO A 436 -11.00 -31.75 -3.75
CA PRO A 436 -12.36 -31.26 -3.79
C PRO A 436 -13.18 -31.53 -2.52
N ASP A 437 -12.91 -32.66 -1.83
CA ASP A 437 -13.59 -33.03 -0.59
C ASP A 437 -13.11 -32.19 0.60
N ARG A 438 -11.98 -31.51 0.47
CA ARG A 438 -11.34 -30.70 1.51
C ARG A 438 -11.42 -29.20 1.27
N MET A 439 -12.00 -28.76 0.14
CA MET A 439 -12.02 -27.33 -0.22
C MET A 439 -12.85 -26.47 0.73
N GLY A 440 -13.81 -27.07 1.46
CA GLY A 440 -14.78 -26.37 2.30
C GLY A 440 -15.97 -25.80 1.51
N ARG A 441 -17.03 -25.41 2.25
CA ARG A 441 -18.30 -25.00 1.63
C ARG A 441 -18.15 -23.80 0.71
N ASN A 442 -17.28 -22.84 1.04
CA ASN A 442 -16.98 -21.69 0.18
C ASN A 442 -16.56 -22.10 -1.24
N GLY A 443 -15.62 -23.04 -1.35
CA GLY A 443 -15.16 -23.54 -2.65
C GLY A 443 -16.24 -24.36 -3.37
N GLN A 444 -17.00 -25.18 -2.62
CA GLN A 444 -18.09 -25.99 -3.19
C GLN A 444 -19.19 -25.12 -3.81
N LEU A 445 -19.54 -23.98 -3.17
CA LEU A 445 -20.53 -23.06 -3.70
C LEU A 445 -20.06 -22.40 -5.01
N LEU A 446 -18.81 -21.95 -5.08
CA LEU A 446 -18.27 -21.40 -6.35
C LEU A 446 -18.25 -22.46 -7.44
N ARG A 447 -17.81 -23.67 -7.13
CA ARG A 447 -17.83 -24.83 -8.04
C ARG A 447 -19.26 -25.10 -8.53
N GLY A 448 -20.22 -25.23 -7.61
CA GLY A 448 -21.63 -25.50 -7.96
C GLY A 448 -22.23 -24.42 -8.86
N GLY A 449 -21.89 -23.15 -8.63
CA GLY A 449 -22.28 -22.06 -9.51
C GLY A 449 -21.65 -22.18 -10.91
N ALA A 450 -20.37 -22.55 -11.00
CA ALA A 450 -19.70 -22.78 -12.27
C ALA A 450 -20.29 -23.96 -13.04
N GLU A 451 -20.54 -25.08 -12.37
CA GLU A 451 -21.20 -26.27 -12.95
C GLU A 451 -22.61 -25.92 -13.49
N ALA A 452 -23.39 -25.15 -12.72
CA ALA A 452 -24.75 -24.76 -13.11
C ALA A 452 -24.77 -23.82 -14.33
N LEU A 453 -23.72 -23.03 -14.54
CA LEU A 453 -23.59 -22.12 -15.68
C LEU A 453 -22.77 -22.71 -16.84
N GLY A 454 -22.21 -23.94 -16.70
CA GLY A 454 -21.34 -24.55 -17.69
C GLY A 454 -20.02 -23.80 -17.90
N ALA A 455 -19.56 -23.05 -16.93
CA ALA A 455 -18.29 -22.30 -16.98
C ALA A 455 -17.10 -23.24 -16.72
N ARG A 456 -15.95 -23.00 -17.36
CA ARG A 456 -14.71 -23.74 -17.09
C ARG A 456 -14.20 -23.45 -15.69
N HIS A 457 -13.84 -24.49 -14.96
CA HIS A 457 -13.44 -24.38 -13.57
C HIS A 457 -12.51 -25.54 -13.15
N GLU A 458 -11.69 -25.34 -12.16
CA GLU A 458 -10.77 -26.36 -11.66
C GLU A 458 -10.36 -26.14 -10.20
N PRO A 459 -9.87 -27.20 -9.51
CA PRO A 459 -9.23 -27.03 -8.21
C PRO A 459 -7.93 -26.22 -8.36
N LEU A 460 -7.72 -25.25 -7.47
CA LEU A 460 -6.45 -24.52 -7.42
C LEU A 460 -5.30 -25.45 -7.02
N ARG A 461 -4.13 -25.22 -7.59
CA ARG A 461 -2.88 -25.87 -7.18
C ARG A 461 -2.23 -25.06 -6.05
N ARG A 462 -1.77 -25.75 -4.99
CA ARG A 462 -1.19 -25.09 -3.82
C ARG A 462 0.02 -25.83 -3.28
N ASN A 463 0.91 -25.08 -2.61
CA ASN A 463 2.05 -25.63 -1.88
C ASN A 463 1.71 -26.02 -0.43
N ALA A 464 0.54 -26.57 -0.21
CA ALA A 464 0.01 -26.88 1.13
C ALA A 464 -0.71 -28.23 1.17
N GLY A 465 -0.05 -29.28 0.71
CA GLY A 465 -0.64 -30.65 0.60
C GLY A 465 -1.15 -31.23 1.93
N ARG A 466 -0.59 -30.81 3.08
CA ARG A 466 -1.04 -31.22 4.42
C ARG A 466 -1.95 -30.18 5.09
N CYS A 467 -2.62 -29.34 4.32
CA CYS A 467 -3.49 -28.28 4.85
C CYS A 467 -4.60 -28.85 5.72
N VAL A 468 -4.80 -28.27 6.91
CA VAL A 468 -5.87 -28.65 7.85
C VAL A 468 -7.10 -27.75 7.74
N GLN A 469 -7.22 -26.97 6.69
CA GLN A 469 -8.43 -26.20 6.37
C GLN A 469 -8.81 -25.13 7.42
N CYS A 470 -7.83 -24.44 7.98
CA CYS A 470 -8.07 -23.42 9.02
C CYS A 470 -8.19 -21.97 8.50
N SER A 471 -8.05 -21.75 7.20
CA SER A 471 -8.10 -20.43 6.52
C SER A 471 -7.22 -19.32 7.14
N SER A 472 -6.25 -19.67 8.00
CA SER A 472 -5.41 -18.69 8.74
C SER A 472 -4.11 -18.32 8.01
N CYS A 473 -4.00 -18.61 6.71
CA CYS A 473 -2.79 -18.34 5.92
C CYS A 473 -2.22 -16.91 6.06
N PRO A 474 -3.04 -15.84 6.16
CA PRO A 474 -2.54 -14.47 6.31
C PRO A 474 -1.86 -14.20 7.67
N GLN A 475 -2.01 -15.08 8.65
CA GLN A 475 -1.41 -14.96 9.98
C GLN A 475 -0.19 -15.89 10.18
N GLY A 476 0.27 -16.56 9.10
CA GLY A 476 1.29 -17.60 9.15
C GLY A 476 0.68 -19.00 9.29
N CYS A 477 1.39 -20.02 8.79
CA CYS A 477 0.94 -21.40 8.86
C CYS A 477 1.49 -22.08 10.11
N ARG A 478 0.70 -22.18 11.16
CA ARG A 478 1.08 -22.80 12.45
C ARG A 478 1.34 -24.31 12.40
N LEU A 479 1.15 -24.93 11.24
CA LEU A 479 1.33 -26.36 11.05
C LEU A 479 2.43 -26.67 10.02
N ASP A 480 3.13 -25.66 9.51
CA ASP A 480 4.10 -25.78 8.41
C ASP A 480 3.56 -26.54 7.18
N ALA A 481 2.22 -26.69 7.10
CA ALA A 481 1.56 -27.34 5.98
C ALA A 481 1.74 -26.54 4.68
N LYS A 482 1.78 -25.20 4.78
CA LYS A 482 2.14 -24.31 3.67
C LYS A 482 3.66 -24.17 3.59
N ARG A 483 4.23 -24.61 2.48
CA ARG A 483 5.67 -24.62 2.24
C ARG A 483 6.17 -23.22 1.81
N ALA A 484 6.12 -22.27 2.76
CA ALA A 484 6.72 -20.96 2.59
C ALA A 484 8.25 -21.05 2.54
N MET A 485 8.93 -20.01 2.10
CA MET A 485 10.39 -20.06 1.85
C MET A 485 11.21 -20.45 3.07
N HIS A 486 10.79 -20.06 4.28
CA HIS A 486 11.50 -20.40 5.52
C HIS A 486 11.41 -21.91 5.91
N VAL A 487 10.49 -22.65 5.30
CA VAL A 487 10.35 -24.10 5.49
C VAL A 487 10.62 -24.91 4.20
N SER A 488 11.12 -24.28 3.16
CA SER A 488 11.41 -24.94 1.88
C SER A 488 12.80 -24.55 1.34
N TYR A 489 12.94 -23.46 0.65
CA TYR A 489 14.19 -23.06 -0.01
C TYR A 489 15.27 -22.52 0.94
N LEU A 490 14.94 -21.77 1.99
CA LEU A 490 15.96 -21.29 2.94
C LEU A 490 16.68 -22.41 3.68
N PRO A 491 16.03 -23.49 4.17
CA PRO A 491 16.74 -24.64 4.70
C PRO A 491 17.71 -25.29 3.70
N ARG A 492 17.34 -25.36 2.42
CA ARG A 492 18.24 -25.85 1.36
C ARG A 492 19.44 -24.92 1.16
N ALA A 493 19.21 -23.59 1.16
CA ALA A 493 20.30 -22.62 1.09
C ALA A 493 21.28 -22.78 2.25
N VAL A 494 20.77 -22.95 3.48
CA VAL A 494 21.60 -23.15 4.67
C VAL A 494 22.34 -24.49 4.61
N ALA A 495 21.71 -25.57 4.14
CA ALA A 495 22.36 -26.85 3.92
C ALA A 495 23.50 -26.74 2.88
N GLY A 496 23.39 -25.86 1.90
CA GLY A 496 24.44 -25.50 0.95
C GLY A 496 25.51 -24.52 1.51
N GLY A 497 25.40 -24.10 2.77
CA GLY A 497 26.37 -23.19 3.43
C GLY A 497 25.95 -21.72 3.49
N ALA A 498 24.80 -21.32 3.00
CA ALA A 498 24.32 -19.95 3.12
C ALA A 498 24.02 -19.56 4.57
N ARG A 499 24.25 -18.31 4.90
CA ARG A 499 23.93 -17.71 6.20
C ARG A 499 22.71 -16.81 6.07
N VAL A 500 21.68 -17.01 6.86
CA VAL A 500 20.47 -16.15 6.90
C VAL A 500 20.56 -15.21 8.10
N ARG A 501 20.38 -13.91 7.87
CA ARG A 501 20.45 -12.85 8.87
C ARG A 501 19.10 -12.12 8.95
N ALA A 502 18.37 -12.31 10.04
CA ALA A 502 17.07 -11.70 10.31
C ALA A 502 17.21 -10.33 11.00
N GLY A 503 16.23 -9.46 10.84
CA GLY A 503 16.24 -8.11 11.43
C GLY A 503 17.27 -7.16 10.83
N VAL A 504 17.78 -7.44 9.63
CA VAL A 504 18.81 -6.68 8.95
C VAL A 504 18.24 -5.97 7.73
N GLU A 505 17.93 -4.69 7.88
CA GLU A 505 17.41 -3.86 6.79
C GLU A 505 18.56 -3.21 6.02
N VAL A 506 18.74 -3.56 4.75
CA VAL A 506 19.66 -2.89 3.85
C VAL A 506 19.10 -1.52 3.47
N ARG A 507 19.83 -0.47 3.80
CA ARG A 507 19.42 0.92 3.61
C ARG A 507 20.00 1.57 2.38
N ARG A 508 21.20 1.14 1.98
CA ARG A 508 21.91 1.71 0.85
C ARG A 508 22.91 0.72 0.26
N ILE A 509 23.05 0.78 -1.06
CA ILE A 509 24.11 0.10 -1.82
C ILE A 509 25.19 1.14 -2.08
N GLU A 510 26.42 0.84 -1.69
CA GLU A 510 27.59 1.63 -2.05
C GLU A 510 28.10 1.13 -3.41
N LEU A 511 28.06 2.00 -4.42
CA LEU A 511 28.65 1.75 -5.71
C LEU A 511 29.95 2.54 -5.86
N ARG A 512 31.05 1.87 -6.27
CA ARG A 512 32.33 2.51 -6.61
C ARG A 512 32.64 2.24 -8.06
N GLY A 513 32.82 3.27 -8.86
CA GLY A 513 33.04 3.13 -10.30
C GLY A 513 31.93 2.34 -11.02
N GLY A 514 30.69 2.41 -10.55
CA GLY A 514 29.55 1.66 -11.10
C GLY A 514 29.44 0.21 -10.63
N ARG A 515 30.40 -0.30 -9.80
CA ARG A 515 30.37 -1.66 -9.27
C ARG A 515 29.90 -1.69 -7.82
N ALA A 516 29.15 -2.72 -7.47
CA ALA A 516 28.73 -2.99 -6.10
C ALA A 516 29.95 -3.20 -5.19
N HIS A 517 30.03 -2.47 -4.06
CA HIS A 517 31.16 -2.52 -3.14
C HIS A 517 30.75 -2.92 -1.74
N ALA A 518 29.67 -2.35 -1.21
CA ALA A 518 29.20 -2.62 0.14
C ALA A 518 27.71 -2.35 0.30
N LEU A 519 27.12 -2.93 1.34
CA LEU A 519 25.74 -2.71 1.77
C LEU A 519 25.76 -2.02 3.14
N GLU A 520 25.19 -0.83 3.23
CA GLU A 520 24.92 -0.16 4.50
C GLU A 520 23.61 -0.70 5.09
N CYS A 521 23.68 -1.26 6.27
CA CYS A 521 22.56 -1.94 6.92
C CYS A 521 22.19 -1.31 8.26
N LEU A 522 20.93 -1.48 8.65
CA LEU A 522 20.43 -1.27 9.99
C LEU A 522 19.99 -2.61 10.57
N ALA A 523 20.65 -3.05 11.64
CA ALA A 523 20.27 -4.23 12.37
C ALA A 523 19.43 -3.85 13.58
N SER A 524 18.28 -4.49 13.72
CA SER A 524 17.41 -4.40 14.89
C SER A 524 17.48 -5.72 15.64
N ASP A 525 17.57 -5.69 16.97
CA ASP A 525 17.38 -6.89 17.78
C ASP A 525 16.00 -7.50 17.49
N ALA A 526 15.86 -8.81 17.67
CA ALA A 526 14.69 -9.58 17.27
C ALA A 526 13.36 -9.03 17.79
N ASP A 527 13.35 -8.29 18.89
CA ASP A 527 12.19 -7.61 19.43
C ASP A 527 12.47 -6.13 19.76
N PRO A 528 12.14 -5.20 18.86
CA PRO A 528 12.29 -3.76 19.12
C PRO A 528 11.44 -3.27 20.30
N GLU A 529 10.37 -3.98 20.67
CA GLU A 529 9.51 -3.62 21.81
C GLU A 529 10.09 -4.11 23.15
N ALA A 530 10.80 -5.26 23.14
CA ALA A 530 11.34 -5.84 24.36
C ALA A 530 12.58 -5.10 24.90
N ASN A 531 13.43 -4.54 24.05
CA ASN A 531 14.73 -4.04 24.48
C ASN A 531 14.98 -2.54 24.32
N GLY A 532 14.16 -1.81 23.55
CA GLY A 532 14.29 -0.35 23.41
C GLY A 532 15.65 0.13 22.84
N ARG A 533 16.51 -0.79 22.40
CA ARG A 533 17.83 -0.45 21.85
C ARG A 533 17.69 0.16 20.46
N PRO A 534 18.43 1.23 20.16
CA PRO A 534 18.45 1.79 18.82
C PRO A 534 19.04 0.80 17.82
N PRO A 535 18.55 0.76 16.56
CA PRO A 535 19.13 -0.08 15.53
C PRO A 535 20.63 0.20 15.36
N ARG A 536 21.43 -0.87 15.24
CA ARG A 536 22.87 -0.79 15.02
C ARG A 536 23.17 -0.65 13.52
N ARG A 537 24.04 0.26 13.16
CA ARG A 537 24.60 0.34 11.80
C ARG A 537 25.67 -0.71 11.61
N LEU A 538 25.67 -1.35 10.47
CA LEU A 538 26.72 -2.30 10.06
C LEU A 538 26.85 -2.31 8.53
N THR A 539 27.96 -2.87 8.07
CA THR A 539 28.30 -2.99 6.65
C THR A 539 28.48 -4.46 6.31
N VAL A 540 27.99 -4.88 5.14
CA VAL A 540 28.27 -6.19 4.55
C VAL A 540 29.02 -5.96 3.24
N ARG A 541 30.09 -6.75 2.99
CA ARG A 541 30.97 -6.60 1.83
C ARG A 541 30.95 -7.84 0.95
N PRO A 542 30.11 -7.84 -0.10
CA PRO A 542 30.13 -8.91 -1.10
C PRO A 542 31.36 -8.78 -2.00
N ARG A 543 32.07 -9.88 -2.23
CA ARG A 543 33.26 -9.91 -3.11
C ARG A 543 32.88 -9.86 -4.60
N HIS A 544 31.81 -10.54 -4.97
CA HIS A 544 31.39 -10.67 -6.37
C HIS A 544 30.16 -9.82 -6.70
N GLY A 545 29.21 -9.69 -5.77
CA GLY A 545 28.06 -8.83 -6.02
C GLY A 545 26.85 -9.06 -5.13
N ILE A 546 25.72 -8.51 -5.56
CA ILE A 546 24.51 -8.39 -4.79
C ILE A 546 23.32 -8.88 -5.62
N VAL A 547 22.49 -9.73 -5.06
CA VAL A 547 21.18 -10.11 -5.62
C VAL A 547 20.09 -9.35 -4.87
N LEU A 548 19.37 -8.48 -5.55
CA LEU A 548 18.25 -7.73 -5.02
C LEU A 548 16.97 -8.57 -5.11
N ALA A 549 16.37 -8.86 -3.96
CA ALA A 549 15.19 -9.67 -3.80
C ALA A 549 14.20 -9.08 -2.78
N GLY A 550 14.20 -7.75 -2.64
CA GLY A 550 13.32 -7.02 -1.72
C GLY A 550 11.86 -6.90 -2.18
N GLY A 551 11.49 -7.54 -3.29
CA GLY A 551 10.16 -7.50 -3.89
C GLY A 551 9.88 -6.19 -4.62
N ALA A 552 8.71 -6.10 -5.24
CA ALA A 552 8.34 -4.98 -6.12
C ALA A 552 8.30 -3.60 -5.44
N PHE A 553 8.34 -3.55 -4.12
CA PHE A 553 8.44 -2.28 -3.38
C PHE A 553 9.84 -2.07 -2.79
N GLY A 554 10.46 -3.10 -2.21
CA GLY A 554 11.76 -2.96 -1.53
C GLY A 554 12.93 -2.79 -2.47
N THR A 555 12.98 -3.56 -3.57
CA THR A 555 14.05 -3.46 -4.57
C THR A 555 14.15 -2.06 -5.19
N PRO A 556 13.09 -1.47 -5.77
CA PRO A 556 13.18 -0.11 -6.28
C PRO A 556 13.37 0.94 -5.18
N GLU A 557 12.84 0.74 -3.97
CA GLU A 557 13.10 1.63 -2.84
C GLU A 557 14.58 1.69 -2.49
N LEU A 558 15.24 0.52 -2.39
CA LEU A 558 16.67 0.43 -2.09
C LEU A 558 17.52 1.09 -3.18
N LEU A 559 17.24 0.81 -4.45
CA LEU A 559 17.92 1.44 -5.58
C LEU A 559 17.77 2.96 -5.57
N LEU A 560 16.56 3.47 -5.36
CA LEU A 560 16.28 4.91 -5.28
C LEU A 560 16.96 5.58 -4.08
N ARG A 561 16.97 4.92 -2.91
CA ARG A 561 17.70 5.40 -1.70
C ARG A 561 19.21 5.43 -1.91
N SER A 562 19.72 4.50 -2.69
CA SER A 562 21.14 4.45 -3.06
C SER A 562 21.52 5.52 -4.08
N GLY A 563 20.56 6.31 -4.57
CA GLY A 563 20.78 7.31 -5.61
C GLY A 563 20.96 6.72 -7.00
N PHE A 564 20.69 5.42 -7.17
CA PHE A 564 20.84 4.75 -8.46
C PHE A 564 19.75 5.20 -9.46
N ARG A 565 20.20 5.42 -10.68
CA ARG A 565 19.34 5.72 -11.82
C ARG A 565 19.74 4.82 -12.99
N SER A 566 18.83 3.93 -13.40
CA SER A 566 19.05 3.18 -14.63
C SER A 566 19.14 4.12 -15.85
N PRO A 567 19.84 3.75 -16.93
CA PRO A 567 20.00 4.59 -18.12
C PRO A 567 18.67 5.16 -18.65
N GLY A 568 17.61 4.37 -18.68
CA GLY A 568 16.26 4.77 -19.09
C GLY A 568 15.38 5.35 -17.96
N GLY A 569 15.91 5.49 -16.73
CA GLY A 569 15.15 5.96 -15.57
C GLY A 569 13.94 5.06 -15.22
N GLN A 570 14.06 3.75 -15.45
CA GLN A 570 12.95 2.78 -15.31
C GLN A 570 12.74 2.27 -13.89
N VAL A 571 13.70 2.43 -12.98
CA VAL A 571 13.54 2.01 -11.57
C VAL A 571 12.33 2.69 -10.94
N GLY A 572 11.47 1.89 -10.34
CA GLY A 572 10.23 2.33 -9.69
C GLY A 572 9.08 2.66 -10.66
N ARG A 573 9.23 2.46 -11.96
CA ARG A 573 8.16 2.57 -12.95
C ARG A 573 7.50 1.21 -13.19
N ASN A 574 6.46 1.21 -14.02
CA ASN A 574 5.80 0.00 -14.52
C ASN A 574 5.17 -0.89 -13.42
N LEU A 575 4.85 -0.35 -12.25
CA LEU A 575 4.18 -1.11 -11.20
C LEU A 575 2.87 -1.70 -11.73
N ARG A 576 2.74 -3.03 -11.68
CA ARG A 576 1.53 -3.81 -11.86
C ARG A 576 1.15 -4.40 -10.51
N ILE A 577 -0.12 -4.62 -10.26
CA ILE A 577 -0.57 -5.09 -8.93
C ILE A 577 -1.63 -6.18 -8.98
N HIS A 578 -2.17 -6.53 -10.15
CA HIS A 578 -3.36 -7.36 -10.27
C HIS A 578 -4.48 -6.85 -9.35
N PRO A 579 -5.13 -5.71 -9.65
CA PRO A 579 -6.21 -5.24 -8.81
C PRO A 579 -7.32 -6.29 -8.77
N ALA A 580 -7.76 -6.62 -7.57
CA ALA A 580 -8.78 -7.62 -7.33
C ALA A 580 -9.97 -7.01 -6.59
N CYS A 581 -11.13 -7.59 -6.81
CA CYS A 581 -12.35 -7.26 -6.10
C CYS A 581 -12.82 -8.47 -5.29
N TRP A 582 -13.05 -8.30 -4.00
CA TRP A 582 -13.72 -9.30 -3.19
C TRP A 582 -15.23 -9.24 -3.46
N VAL A 583 -15.82 -10.31 -3.95
CA VAL A 583 -17.27 -10.42 -4.09
C VAL A 583 -17.79 -11.42 -3.08
N GLY A 584 -18.64 -10.95 -2.16
CA GLY A 584 -19.28 -11.77 -1.15
C GLY A 584 -20.71 -12.13 -1.53
N ALA A 585 -21.20 -13.23 -1.01
CA ALA A 585 -22.59 -13.64 -1.16
C ALA A 585 -23.10 -14.30 0.11
N ARG A 586 -24.34 -13.97 0.51
CA ARG A 586 -25.00 -14.57 1.66
C ARG A 586 -25.93 -15.68 1.18
N PHE A 587 -25.90 -16.77 1.94
CA PHE A 587 -26.75 -17.96 1.75
C PHE A 587 -27.66 -18.16 2.96
N ASP A 588 -28.76 -18.91 2.79
CA ASP A 588 -29.61 -19.33 3.91
C ASP A 588 -29.01 -20.50 4.71
N GLU A 589 -28.09 -21.23 4.08
CA GLU A 589 -27.32 -22.28 4.74
C GLU A 589 -26.04 -21.75 5.41
N GLU A 590 -25.51 -22.47 6.38
CA GLU A 590 -24.19 -22.20 6.95
C GLU A 590 -23.08 -22.54 5.94
N VAL A 591 -22.22 -21.58 5.67
CA VAL A 591 -21.05 -21.68 4.79
C VAL A 591 -19.78 -21.96 5.60
N ARG A 592 -19.61 -21.25 6.73
CA ARG A 592 -18.44 -21.35 7.61
C ARG A 592 -17.12 -21.38 6.82
N GLY A 593 -16.91 -20.39 5.99
CA GLY A 593 -15.81 -20.38 5.03
C GLY A 593 -14.40 -20.53 5.66
N TRP A 594 -14.27 -20.30 6.99
CA TRP A 594 -13.05 -20.62 7.74
C TRP A 594 -12.82 -22.12 7.98
N ASP A 595 -13.85 -22.98 7.81
CA ASP A 595 -13.73 -24.44 7.85
C ASP A 595 -13.44 -24.98 6.44
N GLY A 596 -12.41 -24.44 5.79
CA GLY A 596 -12.03 -24.80 4.45
C GLY A 596 -10.61 -24.35 4.08
N VAL A 597 -10.19 -24.70 2.90
CA VAL A 597 -8.95 -24.18 2.32
C VAL A 597 -9.17 -22.73 1.91
N MET A 598 -8.36 -21.81 2.41
CA MET A 598 -8.54 -20.36 2.23
C MET A 598 -8.73 -19.95 0.76
N GLN A 599 -7.96 -20.54 -0.15
CA GLN A 599 -8.06 -20.35 -1.59
C GLN A 599 -8.01 -21.72 -2.25
N SER A 600 -9.16 -22.16 -2.78
CA SER A 600 -9.36 -23.59 -3.03
C SER A 600 -9.74 -23.94 -4.47
N TYR A 601 -10.46 -23.09 -5.15
CA TYR A 601 -11.08 -23.38 -6.45
C TYR A 601 -10.99 -22.17 -7.36
N ALA A 602 -10.89 -22.39 -8.67
CA ALA A 602 -10.86 -21.34 -9.68
C ALA A 602 -11.96 -21.55 -10.74
N VAL A 603 -12.47 -20.45 -11.26
CA VAL A 603 -13.23 -20.39 -12.48
C VAL A 603 -12.38 -19.68 -13.52
N THR A 604 -12.01 -20.40 -14.57
CA THR A 604 -11.02 -20.01 -15.59
C THR A 604 -11.68 -19.60 -16.91
N GLU A 605 -13.03 -19.61 -16.99
CA GLU A 605 -13.80 -19.29 -18.18
C GLU A 605 -13.42 -17.95 -18.81
N TRP A 606 -13.06 -16.96 -17.97
CA TRP A 606 -12.80 -15.59 -18.41
C TRP A 606 -11.30 -15.21 -18.41
N GLU A 607 -10.41 -16.19 -18.41
CA GLU A 607 -8.96 -15.94 -18.60
C GLU A 607 -8.63 -15.21 -19.91
N PRO A 608 -9.32 -15.51 -21.06
CA PRO A 608 -9.07 -14.74 -22.27
C PRO A 608 -9.41 -13.25 -22.15
N GLN A 609 -10.28 -12.87 -21.21
CA GLN A 609 -10.58 -11.47 -20.86
C GLN A 609 -9.62 -10.92 -19.78
N GLY A 610 -8.64 -11.72 -19.33
CA GLY A 610 -7.69 -11.40 -18.28
C GLY A 610 -8.30 -11.43 -16.87
N LEU A 611 -9.28 -12.30 -16.67
CA LEU A 611 -9.98 -12.45 -15.38
C LEU A 611 -9.85 -13.88 -14.87
N LEU A 612 -9.44 -14.01 -13.62
CA LEU A 612 -9.42 -15.26 -12.87
C LEU A 612 -10.29 -15.08 -11.63
N LEU A 613 -11.27 -15.97 -11.41
CA LEU A 613 -12.09 -15.95 -10.21
C LEU A 613 -11.64 -17.08 -9.28
N GLU A 614 -11.27 -16.73 -8.06
CA GLU A 614 -10.72 -17.67 -7.09
C GLU A 614 -11.61 -17.71 -5.84
N ALA A 615 -12.12 -18.90 -5.49
CA ALA A 615 -12.78 -19.10 -4.20
C ALA A 615 -11.82 -18.75 -3.08
N THR A 616 -11.96 -17.55 -2.54
CA THR A 616 -11.08 -17.02 -1.51
C THR A 616 -11.91 -16.63 -0.30
N PHE A 617 -11.70 -17.30 0.81
CA PHE A 617 -12.30 -16.91 2.07
C PHE A 617 -11.32 -16.06 2.88
N THR A 618 -11.82 -14.94 3.39
CA THR A 618 -11.01 -14.04 4.22
C THR A 618 -11.46 -14.17 5.67
N PRO A 619 -10.53 -14.43 6.63
CA PRO A 619 -10.88 -14.46 8.06
C PRO A 619 -11.60 -13.18 8.51
N LEU A 620 -12.45 -13.29 9.51
CA LEU A 620 -13.34 -12.21 9.97
C LEU A 620 -12.63 -10.86 10.11
N ALA A 621 -11.43 -10.84 10.69
CA ALA A 621 -10.66 -9.60 10.91
C ALA A 621 -10.24 -8.89 9.60
N PHE A 622 -10.17 -9.61 8.51
CA PHE A 622 -9.79 -9.09 7.19
C PHE A 622 -11.00 -9.04 6.24
N GLY A 623 -12.11 -9.73 6.56
CA GLY A 623 -13.29 -9.84 5.71
C GLY A 623 -14.46 -8.96 6.14
N ALA A 624 -14.65 -8.74 7.44
CA ALA A 624 -15.80 -7.98 7.97
C ALA A 624 -15.94 -6.58 7.38
N GLN A 625 -14.83 -5.93 7.07
CA GLN A 625 -14.79 -4.59 6.47
C GLN A 625 -15.41 -4.52 5.08
N TRP A 626 -15.45 -5.63 4.35
CA TRP A 626 -16.02 -5.71 3.00
C TRP A 626 -17.52 -5.87 3.00
N LEU A 627 -18.13 -6.22 4.16
CA LEU A 627 -19.59 -6.30 4.28
C LEU A 627 -20.20 -4.88 4.19
N PRO A 628 -21.27 -4.70 3.41
CA PRO A 628 -21.87 -3.38 3.24
C PRO A 628 -22.63 -2.89 4.49
N GLY A 629 -23.01 -1.61 4.46
CA GLY A 629 -23.78 -0.95 5.50
C GLY A 629 -22.96 -0.39 6.65
N THR A 630 -23.63 0.32 7.54
CA THR A 630 -23.10 0.91 8.77
C THR A 630 -24.04 0.59 9.94
N GLY A 631 -23.58 0.77 11.17
CA GLY A 631 -24.40 0.57 12.37
C GLY A 631 -24.94 -0.86 12.52
N LEU A 632 -26.19 -0.96 12.94
CA LEU A 632 -26.86 -2.25 13.17
C LEU A 632 -26.92 -3.15 11.94
N GLU A 633 -27.09 -2.58 10.77
CA GLU A 633 -27.14 -3.35 9.52
C GLU A 633 -25.80 -4.04 9.26
N HIS A 634 -24.69 -3.30 9.41
CA HIS A 634 -23.35 -3.89 9.29
C HIS A 634 -23.09 -4.95 10.37
N ALA A 635 -23.46 -4.65 11.63
CA ALA A 635 -23.29 -5.58 12.72
C ALA A 635 -24.04 -6.90 12.49
N ARG A 636 -25.27 -6.86 11.98
CA ARG A 636 -26.05 -8.06 11.61
C ARG A 636 -25.34 -8.90 10.54
N ARG A 637 -24.77 -8.25 9.52
CA ARG A 637 -24.01 -8.95 8.48
C ARG A 637 -22.71 -9.56 9.01
N VAL A 638 -22.04 -8.90 9.94
CA VAL A 638 -20.85 -9.44 10.61
C VAL A 638 -21.22 -10.68 11.44
N LEU A 639 -22.34 -10.67 12.13
CA LEU A 639 -22.80 -11.82 12.92
C LEU A 639 -23.26 -12.99 12.05
N ALA A 640 -23.75 -12.71 10.84
CA ALA A 640 -24.09 -13.73 9.84
C ALA A 640 -22.92 -14.07 8.90
N TYR A 641 -21.67 -13.81 9.32
CA TYR A 641 -20.50 -14.08 8.49
C TYR A 641 -20.28 -15.56 8.23
N ASP A 642 -20.81 -16.43 9.09
CA ASP A 642 -20.89 -17.88 8.90
C ASP A 642 -21.79 -18.31 7.74
N HIS A 643 -22.64 -17.46 7.24
CA HIS A 643 -23.48 -17.65 6.06
C HIS A 643 -22.91 -17.01 4.78
N VAL A 644 -21.68 -16.47 4.83
CA VAL A 644 -21.08 -15.74 3.71
C VAL A 644 -20.07 -16.61 2.99
N ALA A 645 -20.26 -16.76 1.67
CA ALA A 645 -19.22 -17.21 0.75
C ALA A 645 -18.58 -16.01 0.05
N SER A 646 -17.37 -16.21 -0.49
CA SER A 646 -16.68 -15.15 -1.24
C SER A 646 -15.77 -15.68 -2.34
N THR A 647 -15.56 -14.86 -3.36
CA THR A 647 -14.57 -15.07 -4.42
C THR A 647 -13.79 -13.79 -4.67
N GLY A 648 -12.51 -13.94 -4.99
CA GLY A 648 -11.70 -12.87 -5.53
C GLY A 648 -11.87 -12.79 -7.05
N VAL A 649 -12.25 -11.64 -7.57
CA VAL A 649 -12.21 -11.34 -9.01
C VAL A 649 -10.86 -10.72 -9.30
N HIS A 650 -9.95 -11.47 -9.85
CA HIS A 650 -8.57 -11.12 -10.11
C HIS A 650 -8.40 -10.66 -11.55
N LEU A 651 -7.75 -9.52 -11.77
CA LEU A 651 -7.57 -8.92 -13.10
C LEU A 651 -6.11 -8.88 -13.51
N SER A 652 -5.81 -9.38 -14.72
CA SER A 652 -4.57 -9.08 -15.45
C SER A 652 -4.60 -7.64 -15.93
N ASP A 653 -3.93 -6.73 -15.21
CA ASP A 653 -4.06 -5.29 -15.41
C ASP A 653 -3.21 -4.74 -16.56
N ARG A 654 -3.80 -3.83 -17.33
CA ARG A 654 -3.13 -2.95 -18.29
C ARG A 654 -2.74 -1.62 -17.64
N SER A 655 -3.33 -1.32 -16.51
CA SER A 655 -3.05 -0.17 -15.66
C SER A 655 -1.65 -0.22 -15.11
N SER A 656 -1.08 0.92 -14.70
CA SER A 656 0.25 0.95 -14.13
C SER A 656 0.41 2.01 -13.06
N GLY A 657 1.40 1.78 -12.21
CA GLY A 657 1.75 2.67 -11.13
C GLY A 657 3.24 2.97 -11.04
N ARG A 658 3.63 3.57 -9.93
CA ARG A 658 5.02 3.96 -9.66
C ARG A 658 5.38 3.84 -8.19
N VAL A 659 6.62 3.45 -7.95
CA VAL A 659 7.31 3.51 -6.67
C VAL A 659 8.24 4.71 -6.69
N ARG A 660 8.15 5.60 -5.70
CA ARG A 660 8.99 6.80 -5.59
C ARG A 660 9.36 7.04 -4.13
N LEU A 661 10.41 7.80 -3.91
CA LEU A 661 10.69 8.41 -2.61
C LEU A 661 10.14 9.83 -2.58
N THR A 662 9.55 10.20 -1.46
CA THR A 662 9.19 11.59 -1.14
C THR A 662 10.42 12.36 -0.65
N GLY A 663 10.34 13.69 -0.56
CA GLY A 663 11.46 14.52 -0.09
C GLY A 663 11.97 14.17 1.31
N ASP A 664 11.12 13.54 2.15
CA ASP A 664 11.50 13.02 3.47
C ASP A 664 12.04 11.57 3.42
N GLY A 665 12.29 11.03 2.22
CA GLY A 665 12.79 9.68 2.01
C GLY A 665 11.77 8.56 2.25
N SER A 666 10.49 8.91 2.48
CA SER A 666 9.43 7.89 2.64
C SER A 666 9.02 7.31 1.28
N LEU A 667 8.63 6.04 1.30
CA LEU A 667 8.12 5.37 0.11
C LEU A 667 6.73 5.91 -0.26
N ARG A 668 6.53 6.23 -1.52
CA ARG A 668 5.23 6.59 -2.09
C ARG A 668 4.90 5.68 -3.25
N LEU A 669 3.78 4.99 -3.13
CA LEU A 669 3.22 4.12 -4.16
C LEU A 669 2.05 4.84 -4.82
N THR A 670 2.03 4.89 -6.13
CA THR A 670 0.91 5.46 -6.89
C THR A 670 0.46 4.47 -7.94
N TYR A 671 -0.84 4.41 -8.19
CA TYR A 671 -1.42 3.54 -9.21
C TYR A 671 -2.62 4.22 -9.86
N LYS A 672 -2.72 4.09 -11.17
CA LYS A 672 -3.83 4.67 -11.94
C LYS A 672 -4.60 3.56 -12.62
N LEU A 673 -5.75 3.21 -12.06
CA LEU A 673 -6.68 2.28 -12.70
C LEU A 673 -7.26 2.90 -13.97
N LEU A 674 -7.07 2.24 -15.11
CA LEU A 674 -7.62 2.63 -16.39
C LEU A 674 -9.12 2.30 -16.45
N ARG A 675 -9.86 3.05 -17.25
CA ARG A 675 -11.30 2.81 -17.45
C ARG A 675 -11.59 1.43 -18.05
N ASP A 676 -10.71 0.95 -18.93
CA ASP A 676 -10.84 -0.39 -19.53
C ASP A 676 -10.70 -1.49 -18.47
N ASP A 677 -9.70 -1.38 -17.59
CA ASP A 677 -9.53 -2.29 -16.47
C ASP A 677 -10.72 -2.25 -15.50
N ALA A 678 -11.25 -1.05 -15.23
CA ALA A 678 -12.44 -0.90 -14.41
C ALA A 678 -13.69 -1.56 -15.03
N ARG A 679 -13.85 -1.49 -16.36
CA ARG A 679 -14.94 -2.19 -17.08
C ARG A 679 -14.78 -3.71 -17.02
N ARG A 680 -13.55 -4.21 -17.20
CA ARG A 680 -13.25 -5.66 -17.07
C ARG A 680 -13.52 -6.16 -15.65
N LEU A 681 -13.16 -5.38 -14.63
CA LEU A 681 -13.51 -5.70 -13.24
C LEU A 681 -15.03 -5.72 -13.02
N ALA A 682 -15.77 -4.72 -13.54
CA ALA A 682 -17.23 -4.70 -13.43
C ALA A 682 -17.87 -5.92 -14.09
N PHE A 683 -17.37 -6.33 -15.26
CA PHE A 683 -17.77 -7.57 -15.92
C PHE A 683 -17.46 -8.79 -15.05
N GLY A 684 -16.26 -8.91 -14.48
CA GLY A 684 -15.90 -10.01 -13.58
C GLY A 684 -16.75 -10.05 -12.31
N ILE A 685 -17.11 -8.90 -11.74
CA ILE A 685 -18.04 -8.79 -10.61
C ILE A 685 -19.43 -9.32 -11.00
N ALA A 686 -19.91 -8.98 -12.22
CA ALA A 686 -21.18 -9.50 -12.75
C ALA A 686 -21.15 -11.03 -12.85
N ARG A 687 -20.07 -11.60 -13.41
CA ARG A 687 -19.88 -13.06 -13.50
C ARG A 687 -19.85 -13.73 -12.12
N ALA A 688 -19.14 -13.14 -11.16
CA ALA A 688 -19.11 -13.65 -9.79
C ALA A 688 -20.50 -13.66 -9.14
N ALA A 689 -21.30 -12.60 -9.38
CA ALA A 689 -22.67 -12.52 -8.89
C ALA A 689 -23.56 -13.60 -9.52
N GLU A 690 -23.45 -13.85 -10.83
CA GLU A 690 -24.19 -14.92 -11.50
C GLU A 690 -23.86 -16.29 -10.95
N LEU A 691 -22.57 -16.59 -10.75
CA LEU A 691 -22.12 -17.85 -10.15
C LEU A 691 -22.73 -18.07 -8.77
N PHE A 692 -22.70 -17.04 -7.90
CA PHE A 692 -23.27 -17.17 -6.57
C PHE A 692 -24.79 -17.30 -6.59
N TYR A 693 -25.49 -16.56 -7.43
CA TYR A 693 -26.95 -16.73 -7.60
C TYR A 693 -27.31 -18.09 -8.19
N ALA A 694 -26.50 -18.63 -9.09
CA ALA A 694 -26.70 -20.00 -9.60
C ALA A 694 -26.45 -21.05 -8.52
N ALA A 695 -25.56 -20.78 -7.56
CA ALA A 695 -25.31 -21.61 -6.39
C ALA A 695 -26.34 -21.44 -5.26
N GLY A 696 -27.35 -20.56 -5.41
CA GLY A 696 -28.42 -20.36 -4.40
C GLY A 696 -28.22 -19.19 -3.45
N ALA A 697 -27.33 -18.25 -3.76
CA ALA A 697 -27.19 -17.05 -2.94
C ALA A 697 -28.48 -16.22 -2.89
N VAL A 698 -28.76 -15.64 -1.74
CA VAL A 698 -29.93 -14.76 -1.51
C VAL A 698 -29.56 -13.27 -1.58
N GLU A 699 -28.29 -12.93 -1.37
CA GLU A 699 -27.79 -11.56 -1.44
C GLU A 699 -26.33 -11.56 -1.92
N VAL A 700 -25.94 -10.61 -2.80
CA VAL A 700 -24.56 -10.48 -3.31
C VAL A 700 -24.03 -9.09 -3.00
N TYR A 701 -22.76 -9.02 -2.56
CA TYR A 701 -22.02 -7.82 -2.18
C TYR A 701 -20.94 -7.51 -3.23
N PRO A 702 -21.20 -6.61 -4.20
CA PRO A 702 -20.35 -6.43 -5.40
C PRO A 702 -19.12 -5.54 -5.16
N GLN A 703 -18.93 -5.00 -3.97
CA GLN A 703 -17.86 -4.04 -3.64
C GLN A 703 -17.87 -2.77 -4.51
N ILE A 704 -19.03 -2.26 -4.76
CA ILE A 704 -19.26 -0.99 -5.47
C ILE A 704 -19.90 -0.02 -4.50
N SER A 705 -19.27 1.14 -4.23
CA SER A 705 -19.72 2.07 -3.19
C SER A 705 -21.16 2.56 -3.36
N SER A 706 -21.62 2.67 -4.59
CA SER A 706 -23.00 3.07 -4.93
C SER A 706 -24.00 1.89 -4.97
N VAL A 707 -23.52 0.64 -4.85
CA VAL A 707 -24.32 -0.58 -4.95
C VAL A 707 -23.93 -1.50 -3.79
N PRO A 708 -24.46 -1.27 -2.58
CA PRO A 708 -24.12 -2.07 -1.40
C PRO A 708 -24.51 -3.55 -1.58
N THR A 709 -25.61 -3.81 -2.23
CA THR A 709 -26.10 -5.15 -2.60
C THR A 709 -26.55 -5.15 -4.06
N LEU A 710 -26.27 -6.25 -4.76
CA LEU A 710 -26.60 -6.42 -6.17
C LEU A 710 -27.71 -7.45 -6.33
N GLY A 711 -28.86 -7.03 -6.78
CA GLY A 711 -29.97 -7.94 -7.10
C GLY A 711 -29.73 -8.70 -8.40
N ARG A 712 -30.28 -9.92 -8.49
CA ARG A 712 -30.16 -10.76 -9.70
C ARG A 712 -30.61 -10.05 -10.98
N ALA A 713 -31.69 -9.27 -10.92
CA ALA A 713 -32.23 -8.51 -12.04
C ALA A 713 -31.32 -7.34 -12.48
N ASP A 714 -30.43 -6.87 -11.61
CA ASP A 714 -29.60 -5.69 -11.85
C ASP A 714 -28.18 -6.01 -12.34
N ILE A 715 -27.81 -7.31 -12.40
CA ILE A 715 -26.46 -7.73 -12.80
C ILE A 715 -26.08 -7.18 -14.16
N HIS A 716 -26.98 -7.22 -15.14
CA HIS A 716 -26.76 -6.73 -16.50
C HIS A 716 -26.39 -5.24 -16.56
N ARG A 717 -26.78 -4.45 -15.54
CA ARG A 717 -26.45 -3.02 -15.46
C ARG A 717 -24.97 -2.78 -15.26
N LEU A 718 -24.24 -3.71 -14.63
CA LEU A 718 -22.79 -3.57 -14.46
C LEU A 718 -22.05 -3.60 -15.80
N GLU A 719 -22.59 -4.26 -16.79
CA GLU A 719 -22.03 -4.34 -18.14
C GLU A 719 -22.49 -3.17 -19.01
N SER A 720 -23.79 -2.89 -19.01
CA SER A 720 -24.37 -1.83 -19.85
C SER A 720 -24.05 -0.41 -19.33
N SER A 721 -23.90 -0.25 -18.02
CA SER A 721 -23.56 1.02 -17.37
C SER A 721 -22.55 0.77 -16.24
N PRO A 722 -21.28 0.46 -16.58
CA PRO A 722 -20.28 0.12 -15.58
C PRO A 722 -20.06 1.27 -14.60
N PRO A 723 -19.81 0.97 -13.31
CA PRO A 723 -19.61 1.98 -12.29
C PRO A 723 -18.40 2.86 -12.59
N PRO A 724 -18.39 4.11 -12.16
CA PRO A 724 -17.21 4.95 -12.30
C PRO A 724 -16.03 4.33 -11.55
N THR A 725 -14.83 4.40 -12.12
CA THR A 725 -13.61 3.80 -11.56
C THR A 725 -13.42 4.03 -10.04
N PRO A 726 -13.65 5.26 -9.50
CA PRO A 726 -13.50 5.50 -8.07
C PRO A 726 -14.52 4.79 -7.17
N ALA A 727 -15.63 4.30 -7.73
CA ALA A 727 -16.64 3.59 -6.95
C ALA A 727 -16.28 2.14 -6.63
N LEU A 728 -15.29 1.57 -7.33
CA LEU A 728 -14.81 0.22 -7.08
C LEU A 728 -14.00 0.16 -5.77
N ARG A 729 -14.28 -0.80 -4.94
CA ARG A 729 -13.52 -1.13 -3.72
C ARG A 729 -12.61 -2.30 -4.04
N LEU A 730 -11.31 -2.01 -4.12
CA LEU A 730 -10.31 -2.95 -4.61
C LEU A 730 -9.22 -3.21 -3.58
N GLU A 731 -8.56 -4.34 -3.71
CA GLU A 731 -7.35 -4.73 -3.02
C GLU A 731 -6.36 -5.34 -4.03
N ALA A 732 -5.10 -5.51 -3.65
CA ALA A 732 -4.11 -6.12 -4.53
C ALA A 732 -3.04 -6.83 -3.70
N PHE A 733 -2.60 -8.01 -4.19
CA PHE A 733 -1.65 -8.86 -3.47
C PHE A 733 -0.44 -9.23 -4.32
N HIS A 734 -0.38 -8.77 -5.56
CA HIS A 734 0.59 -9.18 -6.58
C HIS A 734 1.38 -8.00 -7.17
N PRO A 735 2.11 -7.20 -6.35
CA PRO A 735 2.92 -6.11 -6.90
C PRO A 735 4.10 -6.66 -7.68
N MET A 736 4.34 -6.12 -8.91
CA MET A 736 5.39 -6.55 -9.82
C MET A 736 5.86 -5.44 -10.77
N GLY A 737 6.94 -5.67 -11.53
CA GLY A 737 7.34 -4.89 -12.69
C GLY A 737 8.11 -3.59 -12.42
N THR A 738 8.47 -3.29 -11.18
CA THR A 738 9.06 -2.00 -10.77
C THR A 738 10.56 -1.84 -11.06
N ALA A 739 11.23 -2.91 -11.40
CA ALA A 739 12.58 -2.95 -11.97
C ALA A 739 12.57 -3.96 -13.12
N ARG A 740 11.61 -3.79 -14.05
CA ARG A 740 11.31 -4.81 -15.04
C ARG A 740 12.52 -5.15 -15.94
N ILE A 741 12.56 -6.40 -16.33
CA ILE A 741 13.53 -6.92 -17.27
C ILE A 741 13.15 -6.48 -18.70
N ASP A 742 14.15 -6.06 -19.48
CA ASP A 742 14.00 -5.69 -20.90
C ASP A 742 15.39 -5.58 -21.51
N ALA A 743 15.57 -6.11 -22.73
CA ALA A 743 16.84 -6.00 -23.44
C ALA A 743 17.22 -4.54 -23.77
N ASP A 744 16.24 -3.65 -23.96
CA ASP A 744 16.48 -2.22 -24.15
C ASP A 744 16.53 -1.49 -22.78
N PRO A 745 17.71 -0.93 -22.40
CA PRO A 745 17.88 -0.22 -21.13
C PRO A 745 17.02 1.05 -21.00
N ARG A 746 16.43 1.54 -22.10
CA ARG A 746 15.46 2.64 -22.06
C ARG A 746 14.08 2.18 -21.63
N ARG A 747 13.77 0.91 -21.78
CA ARG A 747 12.48 0.29 -21.50
C ARG A 747 12.48 -0.50 -20.19
N GLY A 748 13.60 -1.10 -19.80
CA GLY A 748 13.79 -1.85 -18.58
C GLY A 748 14.88 -1.31 -17.66
N ALA A 749 14.88 -1.76 -16.42
CA ALA A 749 15.95 -1.48 -15.46
C ALA A 749 16.94 -2.64 -15.37
N VAL A 750 16.53 -3.84 -15.80
CA VAL A 750 17.26 -5.09 -15.66
C VAL A 750 17.43 -5.71 -17.06
N ALA A 751 18.62 -6.20 -17.36
CA ALA A 751 18.94 -6.91 -18.59
C ALA A 751 18.41 -8.36 -18.57
N PRO A 752 18.33 -9.06 -19.71
CA PRO A 752 17.84 -10.44 -19.78
C PRO A 752 18.61 -11.43 -18.91
N ASP A 753 19.87 -11.20 -18.59
CA ASP A 753 20.67 -12.03 -17.67
C ASP A 753 20.41 -11.74 -16.18
N GLY A 754 19.43 -10.88 -15.87
CA GLY A 754 19.08 -10.45 -14.51
C GLY A 754 19.97 -9.33 -13.96
N SER A 755 20.99 -8.89 -14.69
CA SER A 755 21.89 -7.80 -14.24
C SER A 755 21.21 -6.42 -14.33
N LEU A 756 21.54 -5.54 -13.42
CA LEU A 756 21.01 -4.18 -13.39
C LEU A 756 21.69 -3.31 -14.47
N HIS A 757 20.92 -2.77 -15.40
CA HIS A 757 21.48 -1.86 -16.42
C HIS A 757 22.18 -0.66 -15.81
N GLY A 758 23.48 -0.55 -16.02
CA GLY A 758 24.32 0.56 -15.55
C GLY A 758 24.94 0.34 -14.17
N ALA A 759 24.95 -0.89 -13.65
CA ALA A 759 25.71 -1.26 -12.47
C ALA A 759 26.29 -2.68 -12.61
N ASP A 760 27.56 -2.85 -12.28
CA ASP A 760 28.23 -4.15 -12.27
C ASP A 760 28.05 -4.86 -10.93
N GLY A 761 27.89 -6.19 -10.96
CA GLY A 761 27.75 -7.01 -9.77
C GLY A 761 26.45 -6.74 -9.00
N VAL A 762 25.40 -6.28 -9.68
CA VAL A 762 24.05 -6.14 -9.11
C VAL A 762 23.06 -6.85 -10.00
N TRP A 763 22.35 -7.81 -9.44
CA TRP A 763 21.29 -8.56 -10.11
C TRP A 763 19.96 -8.38 -9.37
N VAL A 764 18.87 -8.65 -10.05
CA VAL A 764 17.51 -8.62 -9.48
C VAL A 764 16.89 -10.00 -9.66
N ALA A 765 16.32 -10.55 -8.57
CA ALA A 765 15.71 -11.87 -8.56
C ALA A 765 14.42 -11.87 -7.73
N ASP A 766 13.45 -11.03 -8.09
CA ASP A 766 12.16 -10.94 -7.40
C ASP A 766 11.05 -10.48 -8.33
N GLY A 767 9.84 -10.27 -7.80
CA GLY A 767 8.68 -9.82 -8.58
C GLY A 767 8.85 -8.46 -9.26
N SER A 768 9.86 -7.65 -8.88
CA SER A 768 10.09 -6.35 -9.53
C SER A 768 10.57 -6.49 -10.97
N LEU A 769 11.18 -7.62 -11.32
CA LEU A 769 11.71 -7.84 -12.68
C LEU A 769 10.66 -8.31 -13.70
N LEU A 770 9.46 -8.76 -13.29
CA LEU A 770 8.46 -9.23 -14.25
C LEU A 770 8.13 -8.13 -15.29
N PRO A 771 8.18 -8.45 -16.59
CA PRO A 771 7.95 -7.44 -17.64
C PRO A 771 6.55 -6.86 -17.68
N SER A 772 5.55 -7.68 -17.40
CA SER A 772 4.13 -7.32 -17.49
C SER A 772 3.30 -7.99 -16.40
N SER A 773 2.01 -7.66 -16.36
CA SER A 773 0.99 -8.42 -15.60
C SER A 773 0.89 -9.83 -16.17
N ILE A 774 0.84 -10.86 -15.30
CA ILE A 774 0.84 -12.26 -15.73
C ILE A 774 -0.54 -12.93 -15.69
N GLY A 775 -1.53 -12.28 -15.10
CA GLY A 775 -2.90 -12.80 -15.03
C GLY A 775 -3.17 -13.87 -13.97
N VAL A 776 -2.14 -14.40 -13.35
CA VAL A 776 -2.21 -15.43 -12.29
C VAL A 776 -1.35 -15.04 -11.09
N ASN A 777 -1.43 -15.80 -10.00
CA ASN A 777 -0.62 -15.58 -8.79
C ASN A 777 0.88 -15.69 -9.13
N PRO A 778 1.73 -14.68 -8.86
CA PRO A 778 3.06 -14.58 -9.46
C PRO A 778 4.14 -15.42 -8.78
N MET A 779 3.87 -16.07 -7.64
CA MET A 779 4.90 -16.72 -6.82
C MET A 779 5.71 -17.75 -7.61
N MET A 780 5.07 -18.63 -8.37
CA MET A 780 5.76 -19.67 -9.14
C MET A 780 6.65 -19.05 -10.23
N THR A 781 6.16 -18.05 -10.92
CA THR A 781 6.91 -17.34 -11.96
C THR A 781 8.11 -16.58 -11.38
N ILE A 782 7.95 -15.94 -10.22
CA ILE A 782 9.07 -15.30 -9.50
C ILE A 782 10.14 -16.34 -9.14
N ILE A 783 9.74 -17.52 -8.66
CA ILE A 783 10.66 -18.62 -8.31
C ILE A 783 11.40 -19.11 -9.55
N ALA A 784 10.70 -19.39 -10.63
CA ALA A 784 11.29 -19.87 -11.86
C ALA A 784 12.30 -18.86 -12.47
N MET A 785 11.92 -17.61 -12.58
CA MET A 785 12.80 -16.55 -13.09
C MET A 785 14.01 -16.32 -12.17
N ALA A 786 13.80 -16.31 -10.85
CA ALA A 786 14.89 -16.17 -9.88
C ALA A 786 15.87 -17.35 -9.96
N SER A 787 15.41 -18.57 -10.19
CA SER A 787 16.23 -19.75 -10.40
C SER A 787 17.08 -19.59 -11.66
N LYS A 788 16.46 -19.15 -12.78
CA LYS A 788 17.18 -18.92 -14.05
C LYS A 788 18.27 -17.85 -13.90
N VAL A 789 17.95 -16.72 -13.29
CA VAL A 789 18.92 -15.65 -13.00
C VAL A 789 20.06 -16.16 -12.10
N ALA A 790 19.73 -16.90 -11.03
CA ALA A 790 20.73 -17.39 -10.09
C ALA A 790 21.66 -18.45 -10.72
N LYS A 791 21.15 -19.34 -11.59
CA LYS A 791 21.96 -20.29 -12.39
C LYS A 791 22.97 -19.51 -13.27
N GLY A 792 22.52 -18.48 -13.97
CA GLY A 792 23.38 -17.63 -14.79
C GLY A 792 24.44 -16.87 -13.99
N ILE A 793 24.12 -16.45 -12.74
CA ILE A 793 25.10 -15.85 -11.82
C ILE A 793 26.14 -16.88 -11.40
N ALA A 794 25.72 -18.09 -11.02
CA ALA A 794 26.61 -19.16 -10.62
C ALA A 794 27.60 -19.53 -11.72
N GLU A 795 27.10 -19.73 -12.96
CA GLU A 795 27.94 -20.00 -14.15
C GLU A 795 28.96 -18.89 -14.43
N ARG A 796 28.61 -17.64 -14.15
CA ARG A 796 29.50 -16.49 -14.37
C ARG A 796 30.59 -16.34 -13.30
N LEU A 797 30.32 -16.82 -12.09
CA LEU A 797 31.21 -16.67 -10.92
C LEU A 797 32.02 -17.94 -10.64
N SER A 798 31.66 -19.09 -11.22
CA SER A 798 32.48 -20.34 -11.27
C SER A 798 33.60 -20.20 -12.25
#